data_b891b9ffcb7b2be7934844a39da17aa2
#
_entry.id   b891b9ffcb7b2be7934844a39da17aa2
#
_cell.length_a   1.000
_cell.length_b   1.000
_cell.length_c   1.000
_cell.angle_alpha   90.00
_cell.angle_beta   90.00
_cell.angle_gamma   90.00
#
_symmetry.space_group_name_H-M   'P 1'
#
loop_
_entity.id
_entity.type
_entity.pdbx_description
1 polymer ?
#
loop_
_entity_poly.entity_id
_entity_poly.type
_entity_poly.pdbx_seq_one_letter_code
_entity_poly.pdbx_strand_id
1 'polypeptide(L)'
;MKSTLFKSSLLTIALAASGLAHSDALIGPNLTEALTSGESTYKVIVTGKDKAGVSALMQELHVPYLALQTMPMVGATLTKSQIEALAANPNVKSIYQDVPLEYYNYTSGEITGGHIVHDTLGLTGNGVTVAVLDSGVDATHPDLQLGETTVENVKIVGDLDLLGGINVFVEKVPNSDTSSGHGTHVAGTVAGTGEASKDDSRRARAEDGIAPEAGIVGLGAGEGISILYGLLGFDYAIANQDRLSIDVITNSWGGGDGANFDPNNPINVASYEAYRNGMVVSFAASNSGPDENTLNQYAIAPWVINVAAGTSEKLLADFSSRGVADVQYKQPDITAPGQSITSTRAPNTAIGAMGPVIDLNNPSYALYYHTISGTSMATPFIAGVAALMLEANPDLSPDQIESIMMETAEPMPDYQPHEVGAGYIDVPAAIQLAMETTGNMRAFMAGDTVWSSKGEWTTIDNNDEKLNYEGTWRELAIKDAYEGSIEIGTSTSSSVSTVVNGDRVRFTIVTRRKRPGTVEFYVDGKLVEREVIHVPGTDKFNPGFVTFTLDNMGEGAHNVELVTRSRNIALDRIEVDGSFLSNDVVFSERTQLDEGLMGPSAENLEVQELPLEIQPGDTKIESTLSWDAVADLDFYLVDPNGEEVASSASLANPEVLAFEPKVAGTHQLRVTGFISVATPFTIETTVTSASNN
;
A
#
# COMPACT_ATOMS: atom_id res chain seq x y z
N MET A 1 -24.97 -32.82 38.54
CA MET A 1 -26.37 -32.42 38.52
C MET A 1 -26.55 -31.05 37.92
N LYS A 2 -27.40 -30.97 36.93
CA LYS A 2 -27.91 -29.79 36.20
C LYS A 2 -26.92 -29.13 35.22
N SER A 3 -26.98 -29.65 34.00
CA SER A 3 -26.67 -29.01 32.75
C SER A 3 -27.65 -27.83 32.51
N THR A 4 -27.13 -26.72 32.00
CA THR A 4 -27.94 -25.67 31.40
C THR A 4 -27.53 -25.50 29.96
N LEU A 5 -28.40 -25.97 29.06
CA LEU A 5 -28.30 -25.73 27.61
C LEU A 5 -28.52 -24.25 27.34
N PHE A 6 -27.62 -23.62 26.60
CA PHE A 6 -27.87 -22.38 25.88
C PHE A 6 -28.43 -22.71 24.48
N LYS A 7 -29.68 -22.38 24.25
CA LYS A 7 -30.28 -22.40 22.92
C LYS A 7 -29.96 -21.09 22.23
N SER A 8 -29.16 -21.15 21.17
CA SER A 8 -29.03 -20.08 20.19
C SER A 8 -30.26 -20.07 19.29
N SER A 9 -30.97 -18.96 19.27
CA SER A 9 -32.09 -18.74 18.35
C SER A 9 -31.52 -18.06 17.09
N LEU A 10 -31.42 -18.80 15.98
CA LEU A 10 -31.26 -18.22 14.66
C LEU A 10 -32.58 -17.49 14.30
N LEU A 11 -32.47 -16.21 14.04
CA LEU A 11 -33.53 -15.42 13.45
C LEU A 11 -33.31 -15.37 11.93
N THR A 12 -34.02 -16.21 11.21
CA THR A 12 -34.03 -16.25 9.74
C THR A 12 -34.91 -15.08 9.26
N ILE A 13 -34.29 -14.07 8.63
CA ILE A 13 -35.04 -13.06 7.87
C ILE A 13 -34.97 -13.47 6.40
N ALA A 14 -36.11 -13.98 5.90
CA ALA A 14 -36.29 -14.19 4.48
C ALA A 14 -36.58 -12.85 3.80
N LEU A 15 -35.63 -12.35 2.97
CA LEU A 15 -35.88 -11.25 2.03
C LEU A 15 -36.29 -11.86 0.69
N ALA A 16 -37.44 -11.44 0.21
CA ALA A 16 -37.98 -11.76 -1.09
C ALA A 16 -37.10 -11.10 -2.20
N ALA A 17 -36.63 -11.91 -3.11
CA ALA A 17 -35.89 -11.47 -4.29
C ALA A 17 -36.81 -10.76 -5.28
N SER A 18 -36.46 -9.54 -5.68
CA SER A 18 -36.82 -8.98 -6.98
C SER A 18 -35.79 -7.92 -7.42
N GLY A 19 -34.91 -8.32 -8.31
CA GLY A 19 -34.35 -7.48 -9.39
C GLY A 19 -33.25 -6.47 -9.06
N LEU A 20 -32.07 -6.76 -9.58
CA LEU A 20 -30.85 -5.97 -9.63
C LEU A 20 -29.92 -6.17 -8.40
N ALA A 21 -28.86 -6.93 -8.59
CA ALA A 21 -27.78 -7.05 -7.63
C ALA A 21 -27.09 -5.69 -7.45
N HIS A 22 -27.47 -4.97 -6.41
CA HIS A 22 -26.66 -3.92 -5.84
C HIS A 22 -25.84 -4.61 -4.74
N SER A 23 -24.53 -4.66 -4.88
CA SER A 23 -23.68 -5.01 -3.75
C SER A 23 -23.91 -3.94 -2.67
N ASP A 24 -24.33 -4.35 -1.51
CA ASP A 24 -24.38 -3.48 -0.34
C ASP A 24 -22.96 -2.95 -0.06
N ALA A 25 -22.87 -1.73 0.48
CA ALA A 25 -21.56 -1.20 0.85
C ALA A 25 -20.91 -2.08 1.93
N LEU A 26 -19.62 -2.26 1.84
CA LEU A 26 -18.84 -3.01 2.84
C LEU A 26 -18.97 -2.35 4.21
N ILE A 27 -19.35 -3.11 5.23
CA ILE A 27 -19.30 -2.68 6.64
C ILE A 27 -18.07 -3.30 7.26
N GLY A 28 -17.15 -2.45 7.74
CA GLY A 28 -15.91 -2.89 8.35
C GLY A 28 -16.10 -3.79 9.56
N PRO A 29 -15.17 -4.72 9.86
CA PRO A 29 -15.34 -5.78 10.87
C PRO A 29 -15.64 -5.21 12.27
N ASN A 30 -14.89 -4.20 12.73
CA ASN A 30 -15.11 -3.56 14.04
C ASN A 30 -16.51 -2.94 14.13
N LEU A 31 -17.01 -2.32 13.05
CA LEU A 31 -18.35 -1.76 13.02
C LEU A 31 -19.42 -2.86 13.05
N THR A 32 -19.20 -3.97 12.35
CA THR A 32 -20.09 -5.13 12.36
C THR A 32 -20.25 -5.68 13.76
N GLU A 33 -19.17 -5.83 14.51
CA GLU A 33 -19.19 -6.24 15.91
C GLU A 33 -19.89 -5.20 16.80
N ALA A 34 -19.50 -3.92 16.68
CA ALA A 34 -20.08 -2.84 17.46
C ALA A 34 -21.60 -2.72 17.26
N LEU A 35 -22.12 -2.93 16.06
CA LEU A 35 -23.57 -2.92 15.78
C LEU A 35 -24.36 -4.00 16.54
N THR A 36 -23.67 -5.00 17.12
CA THR A 36 -24.26 -6.00 18.00
C THR A 36 -24.31 -5.57 19.46
N SER A 37 -23.48 -4.59 19.88
CA SER A 37 -23.36 -4.13 21.26
C SER A 37 -24.60 -3.35 21.77
N GLY A 38 -25.39 -2.81 20.83
CA GLY A 38 -26.65 -2.09 21.17
C GLY A 38 -26.42 -0.63 21.56
N GLU A 39 -25.31 -0.04 21.19
CA GLU A 39 -25.07 1.41 21.35
C GLU A 39 -26.10 2.22 20.55
N SER A 40 -26.35 3.45 20.99
CA SER A 40 -27.31 4.32 20.33
C SER A 40 -26.79 4.97 19.07
N THR A 41 -25.49 5.26 19.03
CA THR A 41 -24.78 5.90 17.92
C THR A 41 -23.34 5.39 17.80
N TYR A 42 -22.77 5.50 16.61
CA TYR A 42 -21.44 5.04 16.26
C TYR A 42 -20.70 6.15 15.50
N LYS A 43 -19.45 6.42 15.85
CA LYS A 43 -18.57 7.27 15.04
C LYS A 43 -18.05 6.44 13.88
N VAL A 44 -18.25 6.92 12.66
CA VAL A 44 -17.94 6.15 11.45
C VAL A 44 -17.32 7.01 10.37
N ILE A 45 -16.52 6.35 9.52
CA ILE A 45 -16.02 6.88 8.25
C ILE A 45 -16.87 6.27 7.13
N VAL A 46 -17.51 7.10 6.32
CA VAL A 46 -18.29 6.69 5.16
C VAL A 46 -17.52 7.04 3.91
N THR A 47 -17.14 6.04 3.12
CA THR A 47 -16.48 6.22 1.81
C THR A 47 -17.54 6.17 0.70
N GLY A 48 -17.62 7.20 -0.11
CA GLY A 48 -18.52 7.27 -1.26
C GLY A 48 -17.82 6.98 -2.58
N LYS A 49 -18.58 6.93 -3.67
CA LYS A 49 -18.03 6.86 -5.04
C LYS A 49 -17.39 8.18 -5.48
N ASP A 50 -17.94 9.30 -5.02
CA ASP A 50 -17.42 10.64 -5.24
C ASP A 50 -17.73 11.54 -4.05
N LYS A 51 -16.98 12.63 -3.96
CA LYS A 51 -17.02 13.59 -2.83
C LYS A 51 -18.36 14.32 -2.69
N ALA A 52 -18.93 14.74 -3.80
CA ALA A 52 -20.21 15.47 -3.79
C ALA A 52 -21.36 14.54 -3.39
N GLY A 53 -21.35 13.31 -3.87
CA GLY A 53 -22.35 12.29 -3.58
C GLY A 53 -22.38 11.91 -2.11
N VAL A 54 -21.23 11.61 -1.49
CA VAL A 54 -21.20 11.22 -0.06
C VAL A 54 -21.58 12.39 0.85
N SER A 55 -21.17 13.62 0.53
CA SER A 55 -21.59 14.81 1.27
C SER A 55 -23.10 15.08 1.16
N ALA A 56 -23.67 14.87 -0.03
CA ALA A 56 -25.12 15.03 -0.26
C ALA A 56 -25.93 14.01 0.58
N LEU A 57 -25.44 12.77 0.72
CA LEU A 57 -26.09 11.75 1.57
C LEU A 57 -26.13 12.17 3.04
N MET A 58 -25.06 12.77 3.57
CA MET A 58 -25.05 13.27 4.95
C MET A 58 -26.02 14.43 5.14
N GLN A 59 -26.12 15.34 4.15
CA GLN A 59 -27.11 16.43 4.16
C GLN A 59 -28.54 15.90 4.13
N GLU A 60 -28.80 14.87 3.32
CA GLU A 60 -30.12 14.24 3.25
C GLU A 60 -30.51 13.57 4.58
N LEU A 61 -29.55 12.94 5.27
CA LEU A 61 -29.74 12.36 6.58
C LEU A 61 -29.88 13.41 7.71
N HIS A 62 -29.60 14.68 7.40
CA HIS A 62 -29.61 15.80 8.37
C HIS A 62 -28.68 15.54 9.58
N VAL A 63 -27.53 14.91 9.35
CA VAL A 63 -26.51 14.67 10.37
C VAL A 63 -25.32 15.60 10.18
N PRO A 64 -24.68 16.07 11.26
CA PRO A 64 -23.40 16.72 11.19
C PRO A 64 -22.36 15.77 10.63
N TYR A 65 -21.48 16.26 9.75
CA TYR A 65 -20.41 15.46 9.17
C TYR A 65 -19.16 16.30 8.91
N LEU A 66 -18.03 15.62 8.85
CA LEU A 66 -16.74 16.18 8.50
C LEU A 66 -16.32 15.59 7.15
N ALA A 67 -16.25 16.44 6.12
CA ALA A 67 -15.83 16.01 4.79
C ALA A 67 -14.32 16.21 4.60
N LEU A 68 -13.65 15.22 4.04
CA LEU A 68 -12.24 15.32 3.68
C LEU A 68 -12.07 16.24 2.45
N GLN A 69 -10.89 16.86 2.32
CA GLN A 69 -10.64 17.84 1.26
C GLN A 69 -10.35 17.17 -0.09
N THR A 70 -9.65 16.06 -0.10
CA THR A 70 -9.16 15.39 -1.32
C THR A 70 -9.90 14.09 -1.59
N MET A 71 -10.29 13.35 -0.57
CA MET A 71 -10.87 12.02 -0.67
C MET A 71 -12.40 12.01 -0.60
N PRO A 72 -13.10 11.04 -1.24
CA PRO A 72 -14.54 10.90 -1.20
C PRO A 72 -15.04 10.28 0.11
N MET A 73 -14.59 10.81 1.25
CA MET A 73 -14.86 10.30 2.57
C MET A 73 -15.45 11.37 3.49
N VAL A 74 -16.28 10.94 4.41
CA VAL A 74 -16.83 11.78 5.48
C VAL A 74 -16.80 11.04 6.82
N GLY A 75 -16.43 11.73 7.90
CA GLY A 75 -16.63 11.29 9.27
C GLY A 75 -17.99 11.75 9.78
N ALA A 76 -18.76 10.88 10.46
CA ALA A 76 -20.05 11.22 11.04
C ALA A 76 -20.38 10.33 12.25
N THR A 77 -21.25 10.84 13.13
CA THR A 77 -21.86 10.05 14.20
C THR A 77 -23.25 9.61 13.77
N LEU A 78 -23.44 8.30 13.57
CA LEU A 78 -24.63 7.73 12.98
C LEU A 78 -25.31 6.70 13.91
N THR A 79 -26.62 6.61 13.83
CA THR A 79 -27.38 5.50 14.43
C THR A 79 -27.26 4.24 13.57
N LYS A 80 -27.50 3.08 14.15
CA LYS A 80 -27.56 1.80 13.42
C LYS A 80 -28.47 1.86 12.18
N SER A 81 -29.65 2.44 12.29
CA SER A 81 -30.59 2.56 11.16
C SER A 81 -30.07 3.46 10.03
N GLN A 82 -29.30 4.50 10.35
CA GLN A 82 -28.66 5.36 9.35
C GLN A 82 -27.51 4.62 8.65
N ILE A 83 -26.72 3.85 9.40
CA ILE A 83 -25.66 2.99 8.84
C ILE A 83 -26.26 1.95 7.88
N GLU A 84 -27.30 1.25 8.28
CA GLU A 84 -28.00 0.27 7.43
C GLU A 84 -28.58 0.92 6.16
N ALA A 85 -29.15 2.12 6.27
CA ALA A 85 -29.66 2.86 5.12
C ALA A 85 -28.55 3.29 4.15
N LEU A 86 -27.39 3.70 4.68
CA LEU A 86 -26.22 4.06 3.87
C LEU A 86 -25.58 2.82 3.24
N ALA A 87 -25.51 1.71 3.93
CA ALA A 87 -24.96 0.46 3.40
C ALA A 87 -25.76 -0.03 2.16
N ALA A 88 -27.07 0.16 2.17
CA ALA A 88 -27.93 -0.14 1.02
C ALA A 88 -27.87 0.90 -0.11
N ASN A 89 -27.11 1.99 0.04
CA ASN A 89 -27.05 3.05 -0.97
C ASN A 89 -25.95 2.78 -2.00
N PRO A 90 -26.29 2.71 -3.30
CA PRO A 90 -25.30 2.38 -4.36
C PRO A 90 -24.17 3.41 -4.55
N ASN A 91 -24.26 4.58 -3.91
CA ASN A 91 -23.20 5.59 -3.95
C ASN A 91 -22.24 5.49 -2.76
N VAL A 92 -22.45 4.56 -1.84
CA VAL A 92 -21.55 4.24 -0.73
C VAL A 92 -20.74 3.01 -1.09
N LYS A 93 -19.41 3.05 -0.85
CA LYS A 93 -18.49 1.93 -1.05
C LYS A 93 -18.29 1.16 0.25
N SER A 94 -18.01 1.88 1.34
CA SER A 94 -17.74 1.24 2.63
C SER A 94 -18.10 2.15 3.80
N ILE A 95 -18.30 1.54 4.98
CA ILE A 95 -18.53 2.22 6.26
C ILE A 95 -17.69 1.53 7.33
N TYR A 96 -16.73 2.25 7.91
CA TYR A 96 -15.85 1.76 8.98
C TYR A 96 -16.12 2.51 10.28
N GLN A 97 -15.92 1.85 11.42
CA GLN A 97 -15.94 2.52 12.72
C GLN A 97 -14.70 3.40 12.87
N ASP A 98 -14.85 4.61 13.39
CA ASP A 98 -13.76 5.43 13.87
C ASP A 98 -13.31 4.89 15.23
N VAL A 99 -12.23 4.12 15.23
CA VAL A 99 -11.64 3.54 16.44
C VAL A 99 -10.36 4.27 16.82
N PRO A 100 -10.00 4.32 18.11
CA PRO A 100 -8.69 4.78 18.55
C PRO A 100 -7.60 3.93 17.92
N LEU A 101 -6.50 4.59 17.55
CA LEU A 101 -5.27 3.96 17.11
C LEU A 101 -4.25 4.00 18.26
N GLU A 102 -3.25 3.13 18.22
CA GLU A 102 -2.26 3.01 19.27
C GLU A 102 -0.90 3.54 18.79
N TYR A 103 -0.16 4.19 19.71
CA TYR A 103 1.25 4.51 19.53
C TYR A 103 2.09 3.37 20.11
N TYR A 104 3.12 2.94 19.40
CA TYR A 104 3.96 1.83 19.81
C TYR A 104 5.22 2.32 20.53
N ASN A 105 5.35 2.08 21.85
CA ASN A 105 6.40 2.61 22.71
C ASN A 105 6.99 1.62 23.70
N TYR A 106 8.33 1.51 23.72
CA TYR A 106 9.09 0.96 24.84
C TYR A 106 10.48 1.60 24.97
N THR A 107 11.12 1.50 26.16
CA THR A 107 12.25 2.32 26.59
C THR A 107 13.64 1.78 26.28
N SER A 108 14.52 2.64 25.88
CA SER A 108 15.97 2.91 26.11
C SER A 108 17.08 2.51 25.12
N GLY A 109 17.96 3.45 24.70
CA GLY A 109 19.37 3.46 24.27
C GLY A 109 19.76 3.89 22.85
N GLU A 110 20.97 4.18 22.53
CA GLU A 110 21.53 4.98 21.42
C GLU A 110 21.75 4.24 20.09
N ILE A 111 21.38 4.85 18.92
CA ILE A 111 21.94 4.44 17.62
C ILE A 111 21.97 5.59 16.61
N THR A 112 23.07 5.76 15.88
CA THR A 112 23.15 6.62 14.68
C THR A 112 24.14 6.04 13.66
N GLY A 113 23.69 5.82 12.43
CA GLY A 113 24.52 5.38 11.30
C GLY A 113 24.61 6.37 10.14
N GLY A 114 23.84 7.50 10.16
CA GLY A 114 23.80 8.47 9.08
C GLY A 114 25.05 9.36 8.93
N HIS A 115 25.89 9.45 9.95
CA HIS A 115 27.07 10.33 9.95
C HIS A 115 28.06 10.05 8.82
N ILE A 116 28.19 8.80 8.38
CA ILE A 116 29.11 8.45 7.28
C ILE A 116 28.64 9.11 5.98
N VAL A 117 27.34 9.10 5.71
CA VAL A 117 26.77 9.72 4.50
C VAL A 117 26.89 11.24 4.56
N HIS A 118 26.59 11.85 5.72
CA HIS A 118 26.77 13.28 5.92
C HIS A 118 28.23 13.72 5.71
N ASP A 119 29.20 12.99 6.28
CA ASP A 119 30.62 13.39 6.28
C ASP A 119 31.30 13.09 4.95
N THR A 120 30.88 12.06 4.21
CA THR A 120 31.56 11.63 2.98
C THR A 120 30.92 12.14 1.71
N LEU A 121 29.58 12.29 1.71
CA LEU A 121 28.80 12.67 0.53
C LEU A 121 28.17 14.08 0.68
N GLY A 122 28.10 14.61 1.90
CA GLY A 122 27.49 15.90 2.19
C GLY A 122 25.97 15.91 2.05
N LEU A 123 25.33 14.72 2.06
CA LEU A 123 23.87 14.57 1.99
C LEU A 123 23.29 14.64 3.41
N THR A 124 22.29 15.48 3.61
CA THR A 124 21.69 15.81 4.92
C THR A 124 20.17 15.88 4.87
N GLY A 125 19.55 15.55 3.73
CA GLY A 125 18.11 15.63 3.48
C GLY A 125 17.67 17.00 2.95
N ASN A 126 18.62 17.84 2.52
CA ASN A 126 18.33 19.21 2.08
C ASN A 126 17.42 19.20 0.84
N GLY A 127 16.37 20.03 0.91
CA GLY A 127 15.38 20.17 -0.17
C GLY A 127 14.25 19.14 -0.13
N VAL A 128 14.25 18.21 0.83
CA VAL A 128 13.20 17.19 1.01
C VAL A 128 12.38 17.52 2.25
N THR A 129 11.08 17.31 2.20
CA THR A 129 10.17 17.54 3.32
C THR A 129 9.48 16.25 3.76
N VAL A 130 9.54 15.97 5.06
CA VAL A 130 8.92 14.82 5.71
C VAL A 130 7.72 15.27 6.55
N ALA A 131 6.53 14.78 6.24
CA ALA A 131 5.36 14.92 7.09
C ALA A 131 5.40 13.89 8.22
N VAL A 132 5.35 14.34 9.45
CA VAL A 132 5.27 13.54 10.67
C VAL A 132 3.81 13.54 11.13
N LEU A 133 3.06 12.51 10.74
CA LEU A 133 1.68 12.32 11.18
C LEU A 133 1.67 11.51 12.48
N ASP A 134 1.54 12.22 13.60
CA ASP A 134 1.75 11.67 14.93
C ASP A 134 0.99 12.50 16.01
N SER A 135 1.40 12.42 17.27
CA SER A 135 0.82 13.23 18.36
C SER A 135 1.00 14.73 18.18
N GLY A 136 1.99 15.15 17.40
CA GLY A 136 2.38 16.52 17.09
C GLY A 136 3.88 16.72 17.17
N VAL A 137 4.32 17.98 17.06
CA VAL A 137 5.73 18.39 17.17
C VAL A 137 5.85 19.58 18.10
N ASP A 138 6.76 19.54 19.07
CA ASP A 138 7.18 20.71 19.84
C ASP A 138 8.24 21.49 19.04
N ALA A 139 7.78 22.37 18.16
CA ALA A 139 8.66 23.20 17.35
C ALA A 139 9.24 24.39 18.10
N THR A 140 9.14 24.41 19.43
CA THR A 140 9.93 25.31 20.33
C THR A 140 11.25 24.65 20.74
N HIS A 141 11.42 23.35 20.46
CA HIS A 141 12.68 22.65 20.71
C HIS A 141 13.79 23.23 19.84
N PRO A 142 15.01 23.47 20.39
CA PRO A 142 16.11 24.04 19.60
C PRO A 142 16.43 23.32 18.31
N ASP A 143 16.28 21.97 18.29
CA ASP A 143 16.59 21.14 17.12
C ASP A 143 15.45 21.10 16.08
N LEU A 144 14.26 21.60 16.43
CA LEU A 144 13.04 21.49 15.60
C LEU A 144 12.35 22.84 15.40
N GLN A 145 13.10 23.95 15.40
CA GLN A 145 12.53 25.28 15.40
C GLN A 145 11.56 25.54 14.25
N LEU A 146 10.39 26.15 14.60
CA LEU A 146 9.38 26.56 13.63
C LEU A 146 9.94 27.65 12.70
N GLY A 147 9.82 27.40 11.38
CA GLY A 147 10.34 28.27 10.33
C GLY A 147 11.81 27.98 9.94
N GLU A 148 12.43 26.99 10.58
CA GLU A 148 13.76 26.46 10.25
C GLU A 148 13.60 24.99 9.90
N THR A 149 13.85 24.05 10.83
CA THR A 149 13.65 22.60 10.62
C THR A 149 12.17 22.26 10.47
N THR A 150 11.29 22.79 11.32
CA THR A 150 9.83 22.60 11.17
C THR A 150 9.27 23.69 10.25
N VAL A 151 9.09 23.37 8.98
CA VAL A 151 8.59 24.31 7.96
C VAL A 151 7.12 24.64 8.14
N GLU A 152 6.35 23.70 8.65
CA GLU A 152 4.95 23.89 9.06
C GLU A 152 4.63 23.01 10.27
N ASN A 153 3.81 23.52 11.19
CA ASN A 153 3.36 22.75 12.34
C ASN A 153 1.86 22.95 12.56
N VAL A 154 1.12 21.87 12.44
CA VAL A 154 -0.33 21.86 12.36
C VAL A 154 -0.93 21.11 13.54
N LYS A 155 -1.84 21.76 14.26
CA LYS A 155 -2.74 21.06 15.17
C LYS A 155 -4.02 20.68 14.45
N ILE A 156 -4.27 19.39 14.32
CA ILE A 156 -5.51 18.85 13.76
C ILE A 156 -6.55 18.87 14.87
N VAL A 157 -7.66 19.57 14.62
CA VAL A 157 -8.79 19.65 15.55
C VAL A 157 -10.03 19.18 14.80
N GLY A 158 -10.53 18.02 15.15
CA GLY A 158 -11.76 17.47 14.61
C GLY A 158 -12.65 17.02 15.78
N ASP A 159 -13.85 17.54 15.86
CA ASP A 159 -14.85 17.08 16.82
C ASP A 159 -16.19 16.95 16.10
N LEU A 160 -16.64 15.71 15.95
CA LEU A 160 -17.90 15.41 15.28
C LEU A 160 -19.10 15.89 16.10
N ASP A 161 -18.96 15.95 17.43
CA ASP A 161 -20.04 16.27 18.34
C ASP A 161 -20.13 17.77 18.67
N LEU A 162 -18.97 18.43 18.79
CA LEU A 162 -18.90 19.83 19.28
C LEU A 162 -18.91 20.88 18.17
N LEU A 163 -18.29 20.59 17.02
CA LEU A 163 -18.09 21.57 15.93
C LEU A 163 -19.05 21.36 14.74
N GLY A 164 -20.02 20.45 14.87
CA GLY A 164 -20.98 20.20 13.79
C GLY A 164 -20.35 19.69 12.50
N GLY A 165 -19.23 18.97 12.60
CA GLY A 165 -18.50 18.41 11.47
C GLY A 165 -17.51 19.39 10.79
N ILE A 166 -16.96 20.34 11.52
CA ILE A 166 -15.92 21.22 11.01
C ILE A 166 -14.55 20.60 11.32
N ASN A 167 -13.76 20.32 10.29
CA ASN A 167 -12.34 20.05 10.44
C ASN A 167 -11.60 21.40 10.48
N VAL A 168 -10.77 21.59 11.50
CA VAL A 168 -9.94 22.77 11.65
C VAL A 168 -8.48 22.33 11.68
N PHE A 169 -7.71 22.85 10.74
CA PHE A 169 -6.27 22.77 10.76
C PHE A 169 -5.73 24.09 11.27
N VAL A 170 -5.14 24.07 12.47
CA VAL A 170 -4.48 25.26 13.03
C VAL A 170 -3.01 25.20 12.65
N GLU A 171 -2.63 26.00 11.67
CA GLU A 171 -1.26 26.05 11.14
C GLU A 171 -0.36 26.95 11.99
N LYS A 172 0.96 26.76 11.83
CA LYS A 172 2.03 27.55 12.45
C LYS A 172 1.96 27.60 13.97
N VAL A 173 1.49 26.51 14.56
CA VAL A 173 1.50 26.44 16.02
C VAL A 173 2.93 26.15 16.53
N PRO A 174 3.42 26.89 17.54
CA PRO A 174 4.77 26.64 18.07
C PRO A 174 4.92 25.23 18.65
N ASN A 175 3.84 24.66 19.18
CA ASN A 175 3.83 23.32 19.74
C ASN A 175 2.47 22.68 19.50
N SER A 176 2.44 21.62 18.67
CA SER A 176 1.25 20.80 18.43
C SER A 176 1.25 19.52 19.28
N ASP A 177 2.39 19.15 19.91
CA ASP A 177 2.57 17.99 20.79
C ASP A 177 2.53 18.41 22.27
N THR A 178 1.34 18.66 22.77
CA THR A 178 1.15 19.24 24.13
C THR A 178 0.91 18.20 25.20
N SER A 179 0.79 16.94 24.85
CA SER A 179 0.33 15.90 25.76
C SER A 179 1.14 14.60 25.68
N SER A 180 1.49 14.09 24.50
CA SER A 180 2.19 12.83 24.31
C SER A 180 3.73 12.96 24.37
N GLY A 181 4.32 13.76 23.51
CA GLY A 181 5.76 13.84 23.31
C GLY A 181 6.31 12.81 22.31
N HIS A 182 5.47 11.94 21.78
CA HIS A 182 5.88 10.88 20.86
C HIS A 182 6.28 11.44 19.50
N GLY A 183 5.42 12.25 18.87
CA GLY A 183 5.68 12.83 17.56
C GLY A 183 6.86 13.81 17.57
N THR A 184 7.15 14.46 18.71
CA THR A 184 8.35 15.27 18.87
C THR A 184 9.60 14.38 18.76
N HIS A 185 9.62 13.22 19.42
CA HIS A 185 10.73 12.26 19.31
C HIS A 185 10.87 11.71 17.88
N VAL A 186 9.77 11.37 17.25
CA VAL A 186 9.71 10.92 15.85
C VAL A 186 10.31 11.99 14.93
N ALA A 187 9.91 13.24 15.06
CA ALA A 187 10.43 14.34 14.24
C ALA A 187 11.94 14.55 14.42
N GLY A 188 12.43 14.47 15.66
CA GLY A 188 13.86 14.56 15.93
C GLY A 188 14.66 13.38 15.39
N THR A 189 14.10 12.19 15.34
CA THR A 189 14.72 11.02 14.69
C THR A 189 14.87 11.22 13.19
N VAL A 190 13.91 11.88 12.52
CA VAL A 190 14.04 12.27 11.11
C VAL A 190 15.09 13.36 10.94
N ALA A 191 14.91 14.52 11.60
CA ALA A 191 15.58 15.76 11.22
C ALA A 191 16.04 16.64 12.41
N GLY A 192 16.26 16.07 13.59
CA GLY A 192 16.86 16.80 14.69
C GLY A 192 18.23 17.38 14.28
N THR A 193 18.49 18.66 14.58
CA THR A 193 19.73 19.34 14.16
C THR A 193 20.85 19.25 15.19
N GLY A 194 20.63 18.63 16.35
CA GLY A 194 21.61 18.59 17.44
C GLY A 194 21.97 19.96 18.05
N GLU A 195 21.22 21.01 17.71
CA GLU A 195 21.49 22.40 18.15
C GLU A 195 21.55 22.53 19.67
N ALA A 196 20.71 21.77 20.41
CA ALA A 196 20.73 21.80 21.87
C ALA A 196 21.98 21.15 22.49
N SER A 197 22.73 20.35 21.73
CA SER A 197 23.96 19.68 22.15
C SER A 197 25.23 20.18 21.46
N LYS A 198 25.14 21.11 20.52
CA LYS A 198 26.23 21.54 19.63
C LYS A 198 27.51 22.00 20.32
N ASP A 199 27.39 22.55 21.51
CA ASP A 199 28.53 23.09 22.28
C ASP A 199 29.29 22.02 23.07
N ASP A 200 28.79 20.79 23.11
CA ASP A 200 29.45 19.66 23.78
C ASP A 200 30.14 18.74 22.77
N SER A 201 31.45 18.93 22.64
CA SER A 201 32.27 18.13 21.70
C SER A 201 32.29 16.63 21.99
N ARG A 202 31.82 16.17 23.18
CA ARG A 202 31.70 14.74 23.50
C ARG A 202 30.48 14.11 22.86
N ARG A 203 29.50 14.95 22.49
CA ARG A 203 28.23 14.55 21.90
C ARG A 203 28.03 15.18 20.51
N ALA A 204 29.11 15.67 19.92
CA ALA A 204 29.01 16.28 18.61
C ALA A 204 28.30 15.35 17.62
N ARG A 205 27.15 15.80 17.09
CA ARG A 205 26.26 15.07 16.17
C ARG A 205 25.63 13.78 16.72
N ALA A 206 25.73 13.52 18.03
CA ALA A 206 25.14 12.31 18.63
C ALA A 206 23.61 12.32 18.62
N GLU A 207 23.02 13.51 18.62
CA GLU A 207 21.60 13.76 18.64
C GLU A 207 21.06 14.28 17.28
N ASP A 208 21.89 14.30 16.23
CA ASP A 208 21.42 14.62 14.88
C ASP A 208 20.41 13.54 14.44
N GLY A 209 19.35 13.97 13.78
CA GLY A 209 18.48 13.07 13.02
C GLY A 209 19.20 12.48 11.81
N ILE A 210 18.58 11.51 11.16
CA ILE A 210 19.16 10.85 9.99
C ILE A 210 19.25 11.80 8.78
N ALA A 211 18.36 12.80 8.70
CA ALA A 211 18.31 13.82 7.65
C ALA A 211 18.19 15.22 8.26
N PRO A 212 19.24 15.77 8.92
CA PRO A 212 19.15 16.96 9.76
C PRO A 212 18.85 18.26 9.02
N GLU A 213 18.91 18.30 7.70
CA GLU A 213 18.50 19.44 6.87
C GLU A 213 17.18 19.21 6.13
N ALA A 214 16.49 18.08 6.37
CA ALA A 214 15.15 17.86 5.86
C ALA A 214 14.13 18.77 6.57
N GLY A 215 13.16 19.27 5.81
CA GLY A 215 12.02 20.00 6.36
C GLY A 215 11.03 19.07 7.07
N ILE A 216 10.51 19.49 8.22
CA ILE A 216 9.45 18.77 8.93
C ILE A 216 8.11 19.50 8.76
N VAL A 217 7.07 18.76 8.40
CA VAL A 217 5.68 19.15 8.54
C VAL A 217 5.06 18.36 9.69
N GLY A 218 4.89 19.00 10.85
CA GLY A 218 4.26 18.39 12.01
C GLY A 218 2.74 18.31 11.83
N LEU A 219 2.16 17.12 11.83
CA LEU A 219 0.72 16.87 11.74
C LEU A 219 0.23 16.29 13.07
N GLY A 220 -0.14 17.18 14.00
CA GLY A 220 -0.52 16.84 15.36
C GLY A 220 -1.94 16.30 15.47
N ALA A 221 -2.08 14.98 15.46
CA ALA A 221 -3.35 14.26 15.62
C ALA A 221 -3.75 14.04 17.09
N GLY A 222 -2.89 14.39 18.05
CA GLY A 222 -3.14 14.29 19.49
C GLY A 222 -2.83 12.91 20.08
N GLU A 223 -3.07 12.72 21.38
CA GLU A 223 -2.72 11.49 22.11
C GLU A 223 -3.55 10.27 21.76
N GLY A 224 -4.76 10.46 21.34
CA GLY A 224 -5.67 9.38 20.97
C GLY A 224 -5.97 9.45 19.49
N ILE A 225 -4.94 9.19 18.66
CA ILE A 225 -5.17 9.14 17.21
C ILE A 225 -6.25 8.11 16.91
N SER A 226 -7.28 8.55 16.23
CA SER A 226 -8.32 7.68 15.69
C SER A 226 -8.17 7.59 14.17
N ILE A 227 -8.90 6.68 13.53
CA ILE A 227 -8.95 6.59 12.07
C ILE A 227 -9.27 7.95 11.44
N LEU A 228 -10.23 8.70 12.00
CA LEU A 228 -10.58 10.03 11.49
C LEU A 228 -9.40 11.01 11.54
N TYR A 229 -8.66 11.05 12.64
CA TYR A 229 -7.49 11.93 12.75
C TYR A 229 -6.34 11.51 11.85
N GLY A 230 -6.12 10.19 11.68
CA GLY A 230 -5.19 9.69 10.69
C GLY A 230 -5.57 10.12 9.27
N LEU A 231 -6.85 9.97 8.90
CA LEU A 231 -7.37 10.42 7.61
C LEU A 231 -7.22 11.93 7.40
N LEU A 232 -7.50 12.75 8.42
CA LEU A 232 -7.30 14.19 8.35
C LEU A 232 -5.84 14.57 8.12
N GLY A 233 -4.90 13.84 8.74
CA GLY A 233 -3.48 14.01 8.51
C GLY A 233 -3.06 13.73 7.07
N PHE A 234 -3.48 12.59 6.51
CA PHE A 234 -3.25 12.26 5.10
C PHE A 234 -3.91 13.28 4.17
N ASP A 235 -5.17 13.67 4.42
CA ASP A 235 -5.90 14.66 3.61
C ASP A 235 -5.18 16.02 3.60
N TYR A 236 -4.68 16.47 4.75
CA TYR A 236 -3.88 17.70 4.83
C TYR A 236 -2.56 17.58 4.06
N ALA A 237 -1.82 16.46 4.22
CA ALA A 237 -0.56 16.25 3.54
C ALA A 237 -0.74 16.27 2.01
N ILE A 238 -1.73 15.53 1.49
CA ILE A 238 -2.06 15.48 0.06
C ILE A 238 -2.52 16.86 -0.45
N ALA A 239 -3.42 17.53 0.27
CA ALA A 239 -3.94 18.84 -0.14
C ALA A 239 -2.88 19.94 -0.18
N ASN A 240 -1.79 19.81 0.61
CA ASN A 240 -0.73 20.80 0.75
C ASN A 240 0.63 20.31 0.20
N GLN A 241 0.67 19.17 -0.49
CA GLN A 241 1.90 18.58 -1.03
C GLN A 241 2.73 19.61 -1.80
N ASP A 242 2.14 20.22 -2.82
CA ASP A 242 2.83 21.22 -3.66
C ASP A 242 3.27 22.45 -2.86
N ARG A 243 2.45 22.92 -1.91
CA ARG A 243 2.73 24.12 -1.12
C ARG A 243 3.88 23.91 -0.13
N LEU A 244 4.00 22.73 0.43
CA LEU A 244 4.96 22.37 1.47
C LEU A 244 6.07 21.44 0.97
N SER A 245 6.02 21.07 -0.32
CA SER A 245 6.94 20.11 -0.96
C SER A 245 7.08 18.82 -0.16
N ILE A 246 5.94 18.19 0.20
CA ILE A 246 5.94 16.98 1.01
C ILE A 246 6.29 15.78 0.13
N ASP A 247 7.42 15.14 0.39
CA ASP A 247 7.94 14.01 -0.35
C ASP A 247 7.76 12.68 0.40
N VAL A 248 7.76 12.73 1.72
CA VAL A 248 7.68 11.56 2.61
C VAL A 248 6.62 11.78 3.68
N ILE A 249 5.86 10.75 4.04
CA ILE A 249 4.97 10.76 5.20
C ILE A 249 5.29 9.56 6.10
N THR A 250 5.59 9.82 7.36
CA THR A 250 5.92 8.80 8.35
C THR A 250 4.82 8.62 9.37
N ASN A 251 4.50 7.35 9.69
CA ASN A 251 3.38 6.94 10.52
C ASN A 251 3.83 5.96 11.59
N SER A 252 4.14 6.47 12.77
CA SER A 252 4.62 5.66 13.90
C SER A 252 3.47 5.21 14.82
N TRP A 253 2.38 4.77 14.23
CA TRP A 253 1.14 4.37 14.91
C TRP A 253 0.41 3.26 14.14
N GLY A 254 -0.60 2.65 14.74
CA GLY A 254 -1.40 1.62 14.09
C GLY A 254 -2.44 0.99 14.99
N GLY A 255 -2.79 -0.24 14.70
CA GLY A 255 -3.76 -1.05 15.42
C GLY A 255 -4.25 -2.23 14.58
N GLY A 256 -5.03 -3.12 15.19
CA GLY A 256 -5.56 -4.30 14.49
C GLY A 256 -4.47 -5.30 14.11
N ASP A 257 -3.49 -5.49 15.01
CA ASP A 257 -2.35 -6.38 14.81
C ASP A 257 -2.79 -7.79 14.43
N GLY A 258 -2.12 -8.35 13.42
CA GLY A 258 -2.41 -9.68 12.89
C GLY A 258 -3.61 -9.77 11.93
N ALA A 259 -4.33 -8.67 11.70
CA ALA A 259 -5.40 -8.65 10.70
C ALA A 259 -4.86 -8.90 9.27
N ASN A 260 -5.74 -9.29 8.37
CA ASN A 260 -5.41 -9.38 6.96
C ASN A 260 -5.45 -7.99 6.30
N PHE A 261 -4.76 -7.87 5.17
CA PHE A 261 -4.81 -6.67 4.37
C PHE A 261 -6.25 -6.43 3.87
N ASP A 262 -6.75 -5.20 4.05
CA ASP A 262 -8.05 -4.77 3.57
C ASP A 262 -7.88 -3.51 2.70
N PRO A 263 -7.99 -3.61 1.37
CA PRO A 263 -7.83 -2.49 0.46
C PRO A 263 -8.93 -1.41 0.63
N ASN A 264 -10.04 -1.75 1.29
CA ASN A 264 -11.13 -0.81 1.55
C ASN A 264 -11.03 -0.12 2.91
N ASN A 265 -10.08 -0.51 3.73
CA ASN A 265 -9.82 0.18 4.99
C ASN A 265 -9.48 1.66 4.72
N PRO A 266 -10.16 2.62 5.36
CA PRO A 266 -9.96 4.05 5.08
C PRO A 266 -8.51 4.53 5.18
N ILE A 267 -7.72 4.01 6.12
CA ILE A 267 -6.29 4.36 6.24
C ILE A 267 -5.50 3.82 5.05
N ASN A 268 -5.78 2.58 4.62
CA ASN A 268 -5.13 2.00 3.44
C ASN A 268 -5.47 2.80 2.17
N VAL A 269 -6.74 3.22 2.01
CA VAL A 269 -7.13 4.10 0.90
C VAL A 269 -6.40 5.44 0.96
N ALA A 270 -6.26 6.05 2.14
CA ALA A 270 -5.59 7.34 2.30
C ALA A 270 -4.08 7.25 2.05
N SER A 271 -3.42 6.20 2.57
CA SER A 271 -2.00 5.94 2.32
C SER A 271 -1.73 5.65 0.84
N TYR A 272 -2.65 4.96 0.15
CA TYR A 272 -2.58 4.74 -1.29
C TYR A 272 -2.67 6.05 -2.08
N GLU A 273 -3.58 6.95 -1.70
CA GLU A 273 -3.68 8.26 -2.35
C GLU A 273 -2.42 9.12 -2.13
N ALA A 274 -1.77 9.05 -0.96
CA ALA A 274 -0.48 9.70 -0.73
C ALA A 274 0.62 9.09 -1.63
N TYR A 275 0.72 7.77 -1.65
CA TYR A 275 1.64 7.02 -2.51
C TYR A 275 1.44 7.37 -4.00
N ARG A 276 0.23 7.35 -4.51
CA ARG A 276 -0.08 7.72 -5.90
C ARG A 276 0.33 9.14 -6.28
N ASN A 277 0.37 10.04 -5.30
CA ASN A 277 0.88 11.41 -5.48
C ASN A 277 2.41 11.48 -5.34
N GLY A 278 3.12 10.35 -5.35
CA GLY A 278 4.57 10.27 -5.33
C GLY A 278 5.19 10.40 -3.94
N MET A 279 4.40 10.40 -2.87
CA MET A 279 4.93 10.41 -1.51
C MET A 279 5.41 9.02 -1.10
N VAL A 280 6.58 8.94 -0.51
CA VAL A 280 7.02 7.73 0.21
C VAL A 280 6.22 7.62 1.51
N VAL A 281 5.58 6.49 1.74
CA VAL A 281 4.78 6.25 2.95
C VAL A 281 5.43 5.16 3.78
N SER A 282 5.76 5.43 5.04
CA SER A 282 6.28 4.43 5.98
C SER A 282 5.34 4.21 7.16
N PHE A 283 5.26 2.96 7.63
CA PHE A 283 4.49 2.58 8.82
C PHE A 283 5.31 1.69 9.76
N ALA A 284 5.07 1.87 11.06
CA ALA A 284 5.61 1.01 12.10
C ALA A 284 4.97 -0.39 12.04
N ALA A 285 5.81 -1.44 12.10
CA ALA A 285 5.37 -2.84 12.06
C ALA A 285 4.50 -3.26 13.25
N SER A 286 4.51 -2.55 14.34
CA SER A 286 3.96 -2.79 15.67
C SER A 286 4.98 -3.38 16.66
N ASN A 287 4.63 -3.29 17.97
CA ASN A 287 5.47 -3.76 19.07
C ASN A 287 4.86 -4.98 19.82
N SER A 288 4.06 -5.77 19.12
CA SER A 288 3.34 -6.93 19.67
C SER A 288 4.10 -8.26 19.48
N GLY A 289 5.41 -8.22 19.15
CA GLY A 289 6.29 -9.37 19.08
C GLY A 289 6.51 -10.04 20.44
N PRO A 290 7.17 -11.21 20.50
CA PRO A 290 7.85 -11.93 19.41
C PRO A 290 6.97 -12.94 18.65
N ASP A 291 5.68 -13.04 18.94
CA ASP A 291 4.79 -14.00 18.30
C ASP A 291 4.57 -13.65 16.81
N GLU A 292 4.31 -14.66 15.98
CA GLU A 292 3.94 -14.50 14.58
C GLU A 292 2.54 -13.85 14.43
N ASN A 293 2.27 -13.30 13.23
CA ASN A 293 1.01 -12.65 12.87
C ASN A 293 0.62 -11.50 13.81
N THR A 294 1.59 -10.64 14.11
CA THR A 294 1.40 -9.48 14.99
C THR A 294 1.64 -8.13 14.30
N LEU A 295 1.78 -8.13 12.95
CA LEU A 295 1.99 -6.91 12.18
C LEU A 295 0.78 -5.98 12.23
N ASN A 296 1.06 -4.68 12.25
CA ASN A 296 0.10 -3.61 12.09
C ASN A 296 -0.64 -3.73 10.75
N GLN A 297 -1.97 -3.74 10.76
CA GLN A 297 -2.79 -3.90 9.55
C GLN A 297 -2.60 -2.82 8.49
N TYR A 298 -2.07 -1.66 8.85
CA TYR A 298 -1.79 -0.57 7.91
C TYR A 298 -0.39 -0.66 7.30
N ALA A 299 0.53 -1.29 8.02
CA ALA A 299 1.90 -1.50 7.56
C ALA A 299 2.02 -2.61 6.49
N ILE A 300 1.06 -3.53 6.43
CA ILE A 300 1.03 -4.61 5.42
C ILE A 300 0.41 -4.20 4.08
N ALA A 301 0.09 -2.92 3.88
CA ALA A 301 -0.35 -2.42 2.59
C ALA A 301 0.84 -2.42 1.60
N PRO A 302 0.67 -2.95 0.37
CA PRO A 302 1.81 -3.21 -0.54
C PRO A 302 2.57 -1.97 -1.05
N TRP A 303 2.06 -0.78 -0.82
CA TRP A 303 2.63 0.50 -1.24
C TRP A 303 3.27 1.30 -0.09
N VAL A 304 3.37 0.72 1.10
CA VAL A 304 4.00 1.36 2.24
C VAL A 304 5.24 0.59 2.67
N ILE A 305 6.22 1.28 3.19
CA ILE A 305 7.40 0.64 3.77
C ILE A 305 7.07 0.21 5.20
N ASN A 306 7.01 -1.09 5.43
CA ASN A 306 6.73 -1.72 6.71
C ASN A 306 8.04 -1.92 7.50
N VAL A 307 8.19 -1.18 8.60
CA VAL A 307 9.48 -1.07 9.29
C VAL A 307 9.51 -1.83 10.62
N ALA A 308 10.33 -2.88 10.69
CA ALA A 308 10.67 -3.60 11.91
C ALA A 308 11.77 -2.88 12.72
N ALA A 309 11.79 -3.14 14.03
CA ALA A 309 12.77 -2.54 14.93
C ALA A 309 13.94 -3.47 15.23
N GLY A 310 15.16 -2.98 15.04
CA GLY A 310 16.40 -3.67 15.39
C GLY A 310 17.19 -2.96 16.46
N THR A 311 18.22 -3.66 16.96
CA THR A 311 19.19 -3.18 17.97
C THR A 311 20.44 -2.58 17.30
N SER A 312 21.32 -1.98 18.10
CA SER A 312 22.64 -1.47 17.64
C SER A 312 23.57 -2.60 17.18
N GLU A 313 23.37 -3.81 17.66
CA GLU A 313 24.12 -5.01 17.27
C GLU A 313 23.55 -5.66 15.99
N LYS A 314 22.60 -5.02 15.32
CA LYS A 314 21.88 -5.52 14.15
C LYS A 314 21.13 -6.84 14.41
N LEU A 315 20.57 -6.96 15.61
CA LEU A 315 19.65 -8.03 15.97
C LEU A 315 18.21 -7.49 15.91
N LEU A 316 17.24 -8.37 15.69
CA LEU A 316 15.83 -7.99 15.80
C LEU A 316 15.48 -7.72 17.26
N ALA A 317 14.77 -6.65 17.56
CA ALA A 317 14.26 -6.37 18.89
C ALA A 317 13.12 -7.34 19.24
N ASP A 318 13.14 -7.88 20.48
CA ASP A 318 12.16 -8.90 20.90
C ASP A 318 10.71 -8.43 20.78
N PHE A 319 10.46 -7.15 21.00
CA PHE A 319 9.12 -6.55 20.89
C PHE A 319 8.67 -6.31 19.45
N SER A 320 9.58 -6.29 18.46
CA SER A 320 9.20 -6.03 17.08
C SER A 320 8.21 -7.07 16.58
N SER A 321 7.09 -6.61 16.05
CA SER A 321 6.08 -7.48 15.48
C SER A 321 6.60 -8.25 14.29
N ARG A 322 6.06 -9.47 14.10
CA ARG A 322 6.46 -10.42 13.08
C ARG A 322 5.28 -10.79 12.21
N GLY A 323 5.58 -11.07 10.95
CA GLY A 323 4.62 -11.51 9.97
C GLY A 323 4.25 -12.97 10.08
N VAL A 324 3.96 -13.58 8.95
CA VAL A 324 3.62 -15.01 8.83
C VAL A 324 4.54 -15.64 7.80
N ALA A 325 5.11 -16.78 8.14
CA ALA A 325 5.97 -17.53 7.22
C ALA A 325 5.20 -17.83 5.92
N ASP A 326 5.89 -17.69 4.77
CA ASP A 326 5.37 -17.98 3.44
C ASP A 326 4.16 -17.11 2.97
N VAL A 327 3.76 -16.11 3.75
CA VAL A 327 2.73 -15.13 3.36
C VAL A 327 3.42 -13.82 3.00
N GLN A 328 3.66 -13.59 1.71
CA GLN A 328 4.49 -12.50 1.20
C GLN A 328 4.02 -11.10 1.63
N TYR A 329 2.73 -10.81 1.60
CA TYR A 329 2.20 -9.51 2.01
C TYR A 329 2.17 -9.31 3.54
N LYS A 330 2.39 -10.35 4.33
CA LYS A 330 2.50 -10.31 5.80
C LYS A 330 3.95 -10.44 6.26
N GLN A 331 4.79 -9.55 5.79
CA GLN A 331 6.20 -9.47 6.18
C GLN A 331 6.56 -8.00 6.42
N PRO A 332 7.50 -7.68 7.32
CA PRO A 332 8.16 -6.38 7.26
C PRO A 332 8.92 -6.25 5.94
N ASP A 333 9.18 -5.04 5.48
CA ASP A 333 10.03 -4.82 4.30
C ASP A 333 11.49 -4.69 4.70
N ILE A 334 11.74 -4.00 5.82
CA ILE A 334 13.09 -3.67 6.28
C ILE A 334 13.15 -3.60 7.80
N THR A 335 14.30 -3.91 8.36
CA THR A 335 14.61 -3.67 9.78
C THR A 335 15.51 -2.45 9.90
N ALA A 336 15.18 -1.54 10.81
CA ALA A 336 15.97 -0.34 11.09
C ALA A 336 16.20 -0.14 12.60
N PRO A 337 17.15 0.72 13.00
CA PRO A 337 17.38 1.04 14.40
C PRO A 337 16.10 1.52 15.09
N GLY A 338 15.62 0.75 16.08
CA GLY A 338 14.37 1.05 16.80
C GLY A 338 14.47 0.78 18.30
N GLN A 339 15.48 0.02 18.72
CA GLN A 339 15.71 -0.18 20.15
C GLN A 339 16.70 0.86 20.66
N SER A 340 16.25 1.57 21.68
CA SER A 340 17.15 2.46 22.42
C SER A 340 17.55 3.71 21.64
N ILE A 341 16.61 4.41 21.06
CA ILE A 341 16.84 5.61 20.26
C ILE A 341 16.75 6.87 21.12
N THR A 342 17.81 7.68 21.10
CA THR A 342 17.82 9.01 21.72
C THR A 342 17.42 10.05 20.67
N SER A 343 16.47 10.90 21.03
CA SER A 343 16.00 11.97 20.15
C SER A 343 15.38 13.11 20.97
N THR A 344 14.82 14.11 20.31
CA THR A 344 14.24 15.31 20.89
C THR A 344 13.09 15.02 21.86
N ARG A 345 13.00 15.81 22.91
CA ARG A 345 12.08 15.61 24.03
C ARG A 345 11.14 16.79 24.22
N ALA A 346 9.86 16.54 24.32
CA ALA A 346 8.85 17.48 24.84
C ALA A 346 8.65 17.22 26.35
N PRO A 347 9.29 17.97 27.25
CA PRO A 347 9.48 17.55 28.65
C PRO A 347 8.21 17.50 29.51
N ASN A 348 7.15 18.22 29.13
CA ASN A 348 5.90 18.31 29.89
C ASN A 348 4.81 17.37 29.38
N THR A 349 5.18 16.33 28.67
CA THR A 349 4.27 15.37 28.03
C THR A 349 4.40 13.99 28.67
N ALA A 350 3.47 13.07 28.38
CA ALA A 350 3.43 11.75 28.99
C ALA A 350 4.69 10.93 28.69
N ILE A 351 5.07 10.81 27.41
CA ILE A 351 6.27 10.09 26.97
C ILE A 351 7.52 10.90 27.25
N GLY A 352 7.48 12.21 27.06
CA GLY A 352 8.57 13.09 27.41
C GLY A 352 8.95 13.08 28.88
N ALA A 353 8.10 12.58 29.78
CA ALA A 353 8.45 12.37 31.20
C ALA A 353 9.29 11.10 31.42
N MET A 354 9.36 10.18 30.44
CA MET A 354 10.10 8.91 30.52
C MET A 354 11.51 9.07 29.95
N GLY A 355 12.46 8.31 30.47
CA GLY A 355 13.79 8.10 29.92
C GLY A 355 14.62 9.36 29.58
N PRO A 356 14.56 10.48 30.37
CA PRO A 356 15.38 11.65 30.05
C PRO A 356 16.87 11.28 30.05
N VAL A 357 17.64 11.83 29.12
CA VAL A 357 19.09 11.67 29.09
C VAL A 357 19.71 12.36 30.29
N ILE A 358 20.34 11.55 31.16
CA ILE A 358 21.01 12.06 32.37
C ILE A 358 22.50 12.20 32.11
N ASP A 359 22.97 13.41 31.90
CA ASP A 359 24.40 13.73 31.85
C ASP A 359 24.77 14.64 33.02
N LEU A 360 25.57 14.14 33.97
CA LEU A 360 26.01 14.86 35.14
C LEU A 360 26.89 16.08 34.80
N ASN A 361 27.55 16.07 33.64
CA ASN A 361 28.36 17.21 33.17
C ASN A 361 27.53 18.26 32.42
N ASN A 362 26.38 17.85 31.87
CA ASN A 362 25.42 18.73 31.22
C ASN A 362 23.96 18.35 31.57
N PRO A 363 23.49 18.72 32.78
CA PRO A 363 22.15 18.36 33.25
C PRO A 363 21.02 18.92 32.37
N SER A 364 21.31 19.91 31.50
CA SER A 364 20.31 20.50 30.60
C SER A 364 19.85 19.50 29.52
N TYR A 365 20.64 18.48 29.20
CA TYR A 365 20.23 17.46 28.26
C TYR A 365 18.96 16.72 28.67
N ALA A 366 18.70 16.57 29.96
CA ALA A 366 17.44 16.06 30.46
C ALA A 366 16.21 16.88 30.06
N LEU A 367 16.38 18.12 29.61
CA LEU A 367 15.30 18.98 29.09
C LEU A 367 15.05 18.72 27.59
N TYR A 368 16.08 18.38 26.85
CA TYR A 368 16.05 18.34 25.38
C TYR A 368 15.99 16.94 24.78
N TYR A 369 16.53 15.94 25.49
CA TYR A 369 16.64 14.60 24.93
C TYR A 369 16.12 13.54 25.88
N HIS A 370 15.55 12.49 25.28
CA HIS A 370 15.21 11.27 25.99
C HIS A 370 15.40 10.06 25.08
N THR A 371 15.44 8.90 25.69
CA THR A 371 15.71 7.62 25.02
C THR A 371 14.50 6.71 25.16
N ILE A 372 13.95 6.25 24.06
CA ILE A 372 12.83 5.32 24.00
C ILE A 372 13.06 4.27 22.90
N SER A 373 12.26 3.17 22.91
CA SER A 373 12.34 2.10 21.91
C SER A 373 10.97 1.83 21.33
N GLY A 374 10.93 1.39 20.09
CA GLY A 374 9.73 1.02 19.37
C GLY A 374 10.00 0.89 17.87
N THR A 375 9.17 0.18 17.17
CA THR A 375 9.08 0.29 15.71
C THR A 375 8.74 1.73 15.30
N SER A 376 8.13 2.49 16.21
CA SER A 376 7.91 3.95 16.10
C SER A 376 9.19 4.77 15.95
N MET A 377 10.35 4.28 16.36
CA MET A 377 11.65 4.94 16.22
C MET A 377 12.40 4.44 14.98
N ALA A 378 12.16 3.21 14.59
CA ALA A 378 12.69 2.64 13.36
C ALA A 378 12.05 3.28 12.10
N THR A 379 10.76 3.56 12.16
CA THR A 379 9.99 4.12 11.05
C THR A 379 10.47 5.52 10.62
N PRO A 380 10.65 6.52 11.53
CA PRO A 380 11.21 7.80 11.16
C PRO A 380 12.68 7.71 10.73
N PHE A 381 13.45 6.73 11.21
CA PHE A 381 14.77 6.47 10.69
C PHE A 381 14.72 6.17 9.18
N ILE A 382 13.83 5.26 8.75
CA ILE A 382 13.61 4.94 7.33
C ILE A 382 13.08 6.16 6.55
N ALA A 383 12.21 6.97 7.14
CA ALA A 383 11.75 8.21 6.50
C ALA A 383 12.91 9.20 6.28
N GLY A 384 13.84 9.30 7.21
CA GLY A 384 15.06 10.08 7.03
C GLY A 384 16.00 9.51 5.97
N VAL A 385 16.14 8.18 5.89
CA VAL A 385 16.91 7.53 4.80
C VAL A 385 16.26 7.82 3.44
N ALA A 386 14.93 7.76 3.34
CA ALA A 386 14.20 8.15 2.12
C ALA A 386 14.49 9.62 1.75
N ALA A 387 14.57 10.52 2.73
CA ALA A 387 14.93 11.91 2.47
C ALA A 387 16.35 12.07 1.94
N LEU A 388 17.32 11.33 2.48
CA LEU A 388 18.69 11.31 1.93
C LEU A 388 18.74 10.76 0.51
N MET A 389 17.98 9.71 0.21
CA MET A 389 17.89 9.13 -1.14
C MET A 389 17.28 10.11 -2.14
N LEU A 390 16.23 10.84 -1.75
CA LEU A 390 15.59 11.86 -2.59
C LEU A 390 16.47 13.10 -2.79
N GLU A 391 17.27 13.50 -1.79
CA GLU A 391 18.31 14.51 -2.00
C GLU A 391 19.36 14.04 -3.02
N ALA A 392 19.78 12.77 -2.92
CA ALA A 392 20.76 12.18 -3.85
C ALA A 392 20.19 12.01 -5.27
N ASN A 393 18.92 11.69 -5.40
CA ASN A 393 18.23 11.48 -6.67
C ASN A 393 16.71 11.79 -6.53
N PRO A 394 16.29 13.02 -6.84
CA PRO A 394 14.89 13.45 -6.70
C PRO A 394 13.92 12.83 -7.70
N ASP A 395 14.43 12.10 -8.69
CA ASP A 395 13.61 11.42 -9.70
C ASP A 395 13.23 9.98 -9.29
N LEU A 396 13.63 9.51 -8.10
CA LEU A 396 13.22 8.18 -7.60
C LEU A 396 11.75 8.16 -7.21
N SER A 397 11.03 7.13 -7.67
CA SER A 397 9.66 6.86 -7.20
C SER A 397 9.66 6.18 -5.83
N PRO A 398 8.50 6.17 -5.12
CA PRO A 398 8.35 5.41 -3.88
C PRO A 398 8.74 3.93 -4.01
N ASP A 399 8.36 3.27 -5.11
CA ASP A 399 8.72 1.87 -5.40
C ASP A 399 10.25 1.67 -5.50
N GLN A 400 10.94 2.61 -6.17
CA GLN A 400 12.40 2.54 -6.29
C GLN A 400 13.08 2.75 -4.95
N ILE A 401 12.58 3.67 -4.13
CA ILE A 401 13.12 3.91 -2.79
C ILE A 401 12.99 2.66 -1.92
N GLU A 402 11.81 2.04 -1.88
CA GLU A 402 11.59 0.78 -1.16
C GLU A 402 12.51 -0.33 -1.70
N SER A 403 12.49 -0.55 -3.01
CA SER A 403 13.28 -1.61 -3.65
C SER A 403 14.78 -1.46 -3.40
N ILE A 404 15.32 -0.24 -3.49
CA ILE A 404 16.74 0.04 -3.23
C ILE A 404 17.09 -0.27 -1.77
N MET A 405 16.26 0.16 -0.80
CA MET A 405 16.48 -0.13 0.60
C MET A 405 16.51 -1.64 0.87
N MET A 406 15.59 -2.39 0.24
CA MET A 406 15.52 -3.83 0.38
C MET A 406 16.69 -4.56 -0.31
N GLU A 407 17.05 -4.14 -1.53
CA GLU A 407 18.15 -4.76 -2.29
C GLU A 407 19.51 -4.58 -1.61
N THR A 408 19.69 -3.45 -0.94
CA THR A 408 20.95 -3.10 -0.27
C THR A 408 21.00 -3.49 1.21
N ALA A 409 19.91 -4.03 1.76
CA ALA A 409 19.83 -4.42 3.15
C ALA A 409 20.90 -5.44 3.53
N GLU A 410 21.52 -5.25 4.70
CA GLU A 410 22.45 -6.22 5.27
C GLU A 410 21.70 -7.46 5.76
N PRO A 411 22.01 -8.65 5.24
CA PRO A 411 21.28 -9.86 5.63
C PRO A 411 21.34 -10.13 7.15
N MET A 412 20.23 -10.58 7.72
CA MET A 412 20.11 -11.01 9.13
C MET A 412 19.94 -12.55 9.18
N PRO A 413 21.02 -13.35 9.07
CA PRO A 413 20.94 -14.79 8.76
C PRO A 413 20.33 -15.65 9.86
N ASP A 414 20.20 -15.13 11.09
CA ASP A 414 19.59 -15.84 12.21
C ASP A 414 18.06 -15.68 12.26
N TYR A 415 17.47 -14.93 11.33
CA TYR A 415 16.05 -14.61 11.25
C TYR A 415 15.46 -14.98 9.88
N GLN A 416 14.14 -15.16 9.85
CA GLN A 416 13.40 -15.42 8.63
C GLN A 416 12.85 -14.12 8.02
N PRO A 417 12.57 -14.07 6.71
CA PRO A 417 12.04 -12.85 6.06
C PRO A 417 10.77 -12.29 6.72
N HIS A 418 9.86 -13.15 7.21
CA HIS A 418 8.65 -12.70 7.90
C HIS A 418 8.92 -12.04 9.27
N GLU A 419 10.14 -12.11 9.78
CA GLU A 419 10.56 -11.46 11.02
C GLU A 419 11.25 -10.12 10.78
N VAL A 420 12.10 -10.03 9.74
CA VAL A 420 13.05 -8.92 9.54
C VAL A 420 12.95 -8.25 8.16
N GLY A 421 12.11 -8.76 7.26
CA GLY A 421 12.05 -8.32 5.88
C GLY A 421 13.30 -8.71 5.08
N ALA A 422 13.79 -7.81 4.25
CA ALA A 422 15.01 -8.01 3.47
C ALA A 422 16.30 -8.04 4.32
N GLY A 423 16.24 -7.47 5.52
CA GLY A 423 17.39 -7.40 6.43
C GLY A 423 17.50 -6.06 7.15
N TYR A 424 18.68 -5.76 7.67
CA TYR A 424 18.98 -4.50 8.35
C TYR A 424 19.37 -3.42 7.35
N ILE A 425 18.84 -2.22 7.46
CA ILE A 425 19.14 -1.12 6.53
C ILE A 425 20.65 -0.82 6.48
N ASP A 426 21.20 -0.73 5.27
CA ASP A 426 22.55 -0.23 4.99
C ASP A 426 22.44 1.12 4.28
N VAL A 427 22.53 2.19 5.06
CA VAL A 427 22.32 3.55 4.54
C VAL A 427 23.35 3.94 3.47
N PRO A 428 24.66 3.73 3.65
CA PRO A 428 25.64 4.01 2.60
C PRO A 428 25.38 3.26 1.29
N ALA A 429 25.04 1.97 1.38
CA ALA A 429 24.77 1.17 0.18
C ALA A 429 23.48 1.63 -0.52
N ALA A 430 22.41 1.94 0.24
CA ALA A 430 21.17 2.48 -0.31
C ALA A 430 21.38 3.82 -1.03
N ILE A 431 22.15 4.73 -0.43
CA ILE A 431 22.47 6.03 -1.05
C ILE A 431 23.31 5.85 -2.32
N GLN A 432 24.31 4.98 -2.29
CA GLN A 432 25.11 4.70 -3.47
C GLN A 432 24.26 4.17 -4.63
N LEU A 433 23.41 3.19 -4.38
CA LEU A 433 22.53 2.63 -5.40
C LEU A 433 21.49 3.66 -5.88
N ALA A 434 20.97 4.52 -4.98
CA ALA A 434 20.07 5.62 -5.33
C ALA A 434 20.71 6.59 -6.33
N MET A 435 22.00 6.93 -6.13
CA MET A 435 22.75 7.80 -7.05
C MET A 435 23.02 7.15 -8.42
N GLU A 436 23.11 5.83 -8.47
CA GLU A 436 23.37 5.05 -9.69
C GLU A 436 22.09 4.68 -10.45
N THR A 437 20.94 4.75 -9.78
CA THR A 437 19.65 4.37 -10.34
C THR A 437 19.10 5.48 -11.25
N THR A 438 18.59 5.12 -12.42
CA THR A 438 17.79 6.04 -13.23
C THR A 438 16.42 6.19 -12.60
N GLY A 439 16.12 7.39 -12.12
CA GLY A 439 14.83 7.67 -11.49
C GLY A 439 13.66 7.56 -12.47
N ASN A 440 12.52 7.08 -12.00
CA ASN A 440 11.32 6.88 -12.80
C ASN A 440 10.09 7.64 -12.25
N MET A 441 10.27 8.60 -11.33
CA MET A 441 9.17 9.36 -10.70
C MET A 441 8.18 9.92 -11.73
N ARG A 442 8.68 10.40 -12.86
CA ARG A 442 7.83 10.93 -13.92
C ARG A 442 6.96 9.84 -14.57
N ALA A 443 7.49 8.64 -14.75
CA ALA A 443 6.74 7.50 -15.26
C ALA A 443 5.75 7.00 -14.21
N PHE A 444 6.19 6.95 -12.96
CA PHE A 444 5.36 6.65 -11.81
C PHE A 444 4.13 7.59 -11.72
N MET A 445 4.33 8.90 -11.81
CA MET A 445 3.25 9.90 -11.75
C MET A 445 2.36 9.92 -13.00
N ALA A 446 2.82 9.41 -14.13
CA ALA A 446 2.07 9.35 -15.39
C ALA A 446 1.33 8.02 -15.58
N GLY A 447 1.70 6.99 -14.82
CA GLY A 447 1.06 5.69 -14.84
C GLY A 447 0.14 5.53 -13.64
N ASP A 448 -0.95 4.82 -13.80
CA ASP A 448 -1.64 4.21 -12.68
C ASP A 448 -0.77 3.03 -12.23
N THR A 449 0.28 3.32 -11.46
CA THR A 449 1.01 2.27 -10.77
C THR A 449 0.09 1.72 -9.69
N VAL A 450 -0.63 0.70 -10.05
CA VAL A 450 -1.21 -0.19 -9.06
C VAL A 450 -0.01 -0.88 -8.40
N TRP A 451 0.03 -0.82 -7.06
CA TRP A 451 1.02 -1.52 -6.25
C TRP A 451 1.34 -2.89 -6.88
N SER A 452 2.61 -3.10 -7.19
CA SER A 452 3.05 -4.37 -7.69
C SER A 452 3.25 -5.32 -6.52
N SER A 453 2.59 -6.48 -6.57
CA SER A 453 3.23 -7.65 -5.98
C SER A 453 4.62 -7.74 -6.61
N LYS A 454 5.67 -7.81 -5.81
CA LYS A 454 7.08 -7.81 -6.22
C LYS A 454 7.36 -8.82 -7.34
N GLY A 455 7.06 -8.45 -8.57
CA GLY A 455 7.33 -9.21 -9.79
C GLY A 455 8.40 -8.49 -10.59
N GLU A 456 9.44 -9.19 -10.98
CA GLU A 456 10.43 -8.66 -11.92
C GLU A 456 9.72 -8.32 -13.24
N TRP A 457 9.73 -7.03 -13.61
CA TRP A 457 9.24 -6.61 -14.91
C TRP A 457 10.20 -7.08 -15.99
N THR A 458 9.70 -7.89 -16.90
CA THR A 458 10.42 -8.26 -18.11
C THR A 458 10.21 -7.17 -19.15
N THR A 459 11.27 -6.57 -19.65
CA THR A 459 11.22 -5.45 -20.60
C THR A 459 11.67 -5.91 -21.99
N ILE A 460 10.96 -5.50 -23.03
CA ILE A 460 11.42 -5.61 -24.43
C ILE A 460 11.41 -4.24 -25.11
N ASP A 461 12.42 -4.02 -25.95
CA ASP A 461 12.56 -2.79 -26.73
C ASP A 461 11.60 -2.76 -27.91
N ASN A 462 11.38 -1.57 -28.45
CA ASN A 462 10.51 -1.33 -29.62
C ASN A 462 10.90 -2.11 -30.90
N ASN A 463 12.09 -2.68 -30.95
CA ASN A 463 12.59 -3.48 -32.09
C ASN A 463 12.68 -4.98 -31.79
N ASP A 464 12.14 -5.45 -30.66
CA ASP A 464 12.16 -6.88 -30.30
C ASP A 464 11.32 -7.71 -31.28
N GLU A 465 11.81 -8.91 -31.63
CA GLU A 465 11.16 -9.84 -32.56
C GLU A 465 9.79 -10.36 -32.07
N LYS A 466 9.50 -10.23 -30.78
CA LYS A 466 8.21 -10.60 -30.19
C LYS A 466 7.12 -9.55 -30.44
N LEU A 467 7.45 -8.39 -31.01
CA LEU A 467 6.50 -7.37 -31.39
C LEU A 467 5.99 -7.57 -32.82
N ASN A 468 4.68 -7.60 -32.97
CA ASN A 468 4.03 -7.65 -34.28
C ASN A 468 3.47 -6.29 -34.64
N TYR A 469 4.06 -5.65 -35.66
CA TYR A 469 3.67 -4.33 -36.14
C TYR A 469 2.74 -4.43 -37.36
N GLU A 470 1.57 -3.80 -37.27
CA GLU A 470 0.65 -3.64 -38.39
C GLU A 470 0.52 -2.17 -38.80
N GLY A 471 0.26 -1.91 -40.07
CA GLY A 471 0.14 -0.59 -40.62
C GLY A 471 1.48 0.03 -41.01
N THR A 472 1.67 1.33 -40.80
CA THR A 472 2.88 2.04 -41.25
C THR A 472 3.64 2.61 -40.08
N TRP A 473 4.83 2.05 -39.85
CA TRP A 473 5.74 2.42 -38.77
C TRP A 473 7.07 2.93 -39.33
N ARG A 474 7.82 3.64 -38.51
CA ARG A 474 9.13 4.17 -38.86
C ARG A 474 10.00 4.34 -37.63
N GLU A 475 11.12 3.66 -37.62
CA GLU A 475 12.14 3.81 -36.59
C GLU A 475 12.77 5.20 -36.57
N LEU A 476 13.08 5.67 -35.37
CA LEU A 476 13.83 6.91 -35.14
C LEU A 476 14.76 6.76 -33.93
N ALA A 477 16.05 7.00 -34.14
CA ALA A 477 17.03 7.05 -33.05
C ALA A 477 16.80 8.26 -32.15
N ILE A 478 16.65 8.04 -30.83
CA ILE A 478 16.50 9.05 -29.79
C ILE A 478 17.38 8.65 -28.60
N LYS A 479 18.25 9.57 -28.16
CA LYS A 479 19.24 9.30 -27.12
C LYS A 479 18.63 8.88 -25.77
N ASP A 480 17.48 9.42 -25.44
CA ASP A 480 16.80 9.21 -24.14
C ASP A 480 15.74 8.09 -24.20
N ALA A 481 15.66 7.34 -25.31
CA ALA A 481 14.84 6.16 -25.46
C ALA A 481 15.53 4.92 -24.93
N TYR A 482 14.76 3.93 -24.50
CA TYR A 482 15.26 2.63 -24.12
C TYR A 482 16.02 2.03 -25.32
N GLU A 483 17.20 1.50 -25.11
CA GLU A 483 18.14 1.06 -26.17
C GLU A 483 18.39 2.06 -27.34
N GLY A 484 17.93 3.32 -27.19
CA GLY A 484 18.29 4.43 -28.07
C GLY A 484 17.45 4.61 -29.34
N SER A 485 16.31 3.91 -29.49
CA SER A 485 15.39 4.11 -30.61
C SER A 485 13.92 4.03 -30.21
N ILE A 486 13.03 4.51 -31.10
CA ILE A 486 11.57 4.39 -30.98
C ILE A 486 10.95 4.02 -32.32
N GLU A 487 9.80 3.32 -32.31
CA GLU A 487 8.97 3.08 -33.49
C GLU A 487 7.77 4.03 -33.56
N ILE A 488 7.66 4.81 -34.62
CA ILE A 488 6.64 5.84 -34.80
C ILE A 488 5.51 5.35 -35.71
N GLY A 489 4.30 5.27 -35.20
CA GLY A 489 3.09 5.06 -35.99
C GLY A 489 2.77 6.29 -36.86
N THR A 490 2.80 6.15 -38.17
CA THR A 490 2.60 7.24 -39.12
C THR A 490 1.17 7.34 -39.66
N SER A 491 0.29 6.39 -39.33
CA SER A 491 -1.12 6.40 -39.63
C SER A 491 -1.98 6.51 -38.36
N THR A 492 -3.30 6.64 -38.53
CA THR A 492 -4.28 6.64 -37.42
C THR A 492 -4.84 5.25 -37.11
N SER A 493 -4.22 4.23 -37.67
CA SER A 493 -4.59 2.82 -37.52
C SER A 493 -3.35 1.90 -37.54
N SER A 494 -2.19 2.44 -37.17
CA SER A 494 -1.03 1.61 -36.93
C SER A 494 -1.19 0.93 -35.58
N SER A 495 -0.91 -0.35 -35.50
CA SER A 495 -0.93 -1.11 -34.24
C SER A 495 0.36 -1.86 -34.00
N VAL A 496 0.62 -2.16 -32.74
CA VAL A 496 1.67 -3.06 -32.30
C VAL A 496 1.07 -3.99 -31.26
N SER A 497 1.30 -5.28 -31.40
CA SER A 497 0.82 -6.31 -30.47
C SER A 497 1.92 -7.27 -30.06
N THR A 498 1.74 -7.89 -28.92
CA THR A 498 2.59 -8.97 -28.42
C THR A 498 1.77 -9.88 -27.51
N VAL A 499 2.27 -11.09 -27.28
CA VAL A 499 1.67 -12.04 -26.35
C VAL A 499 2.47 -12.05 -25.07
N VAL A 500 1.80 -11.81 -23.96
CA VAL A 500 2.38 -11.77 -22.63
C VAL A 500 1.75 -12.85 -21.75
N ASN A 501 2.49 -13.30 -20.73
CA ASN A 501 1.98 -14.12 -19.64
C ASN A 501 2.17 -13.33 -18.36
N GLY A 502 1.11 -12.78 -17.80
CA GLY A 502 1.11 -11.92 -16.63
C GLY A 502 -0.14 -11.07 -16.54
N ASP A 503 -0.48 -10.63 -15.35
CA ASP A 503 -1.69 -9.86 -15.05
C ASP A 503 -1.59 -8.39 -15.46
N ARG A 504 -0.36 -7.87 -15.69
CA ARG A 504 -0.12 -6.46 -15.97
C ARG A 504 0.89 -6.25 -17.10
N VAL A 505 0.63 -5.23 -17.91
CA VAL A 505 1.54 -4.81 -18.97
C VAL A 505 1.67 -3.29 -19.01
N ARG A 506 2.88 -2.80 -19.25
CA ARG A 506 3.18 -1.37 -19.43
C ARG A 506 3.59 -1.07 -20.86
N PHE A 507 3.04 0.00 -21.41
CA PHE A 507 3.45 0.57 -22.68
C PHE A 507 4.07 1.94 -22.45
N THR A 508 5.36 2.07 -22.68
CA THR A 508 6.01 3.39 -22.69
C THR A 508 5.92 3.99 -24.08
N ILE A 509 5.20 5.10 -24.17
CA ILE A 509 4.84 5.76 -25.42
C ILE A 509 5.52 7.12 -25.49
N VAL A 510 5.96 7.50 -26.68
CA VAL A 510 6.58 8.79 -26.95
C VAL A 510 5.68 9.63 -27.84
N THR A 511 5.42 10.85 -27.45
CA THR A 511 4.76 11.81 -28.33
C THR A 511 5.65 12.98 -28.68
N ARG A 512 5.68 13.32 -29.98
CA ARG A 512 6.42 14.46 -30.53
C ARG A 512 5.46 15.58 -30.99
N ARG A 513 4.24 15.58 -30.51
CA ARG A 513 3.21 16.51 -30.99
C ARG A 513 2.99 17.64 -29.98
N LYS A 514 2.76 18.84 -30.53
CA LYS A 514 2.19 19.97 -29.78
C LYS A 514 0.66 19.87 -29.57
N ARG A 515 0.04 18.81 -30.09
CA ARG A 515 -1.42 18.56 -29.99
C ARG A 515 -1.64 17.20 -29.35
N PRO A 516 -2.69 17.03 -28.55
CA PRO A 516 -3.05 15.75 -27.99
C PRO A 516 -3.13 14.66 -29.05
N GLY A 517 -2.68 13.46 -28.71
CA GLY A 517 -2.80 12.27 -29.51
C GLY A 517 -3.66 11.24 -28.81
N THR A 518 -4.37 10.39 -29.54
CA THR A 518 -5.21 9.33 -28.98
C THR A 518 -4.61 7.97 -29.29
N VAL A 519 -4.56 7.11 -28.27
CA VAL A 519 -4.24 5.68 -28.36
C VAL A 519 -5.37 4.85 -27.79
N GLU A 520 -5.46 3.62 -28.21
CA GLU A 520 -6.38 2.62 -27.67
C GLU A 520 -5.58 1.35 -27.34
N PHE A 521 -5.91 0.74 -26.20
CA PHE A 521 -5.32 -0.50 -25.73
C PHE A 521 -6.36 -1.61 -25.76
N TYR A 522 -5.96 -2.75 -26.27
CA TYR A 522 -6.79 -3.94 -26.37
C TYR A 522 -6.11 -5.11 -25.65
N VAL A 523 -6.91 -5.90 -24.94
CA VAL A 523 -6.53 -7.18 -24.37
C VAL A 523 -7.46 -8.23 -24.97
N ASP A 524 -6.89 -9.27 -25.58
CA ASP A 524 -7.61 -10.37 -26.25
C ASP A 524 -8.67 -9.89 -27.27
N GLY A 525 -8.31 -8.83 -27.99
CA GLY A 525 -9.18 -8.20 -29.00
C GLY A 525 -10.29 -7.32 -28.42
N LYS A 526 -10.38 -7.16 -27.10
CA LYS A 526 -11.36 -6.30 -26.45
C LYS A 526 -10.72 -4.97 -26.08
N LEU A 527 -11.37 -3.86 -26.46
CA LEU A 527 -10.93 -2.52 -26.02
C LEU A 527 -11.07 -2.40 -24.50
N VAL A 528 -9.95 -2.20 -23.81
CA VAL A 528 -9.91 -2.01 -22.35
C VAL A 528 -9.73 -0.55 -21.96
N GLU A 529 -8.95 0.22 -22.75
CA GLU A 529 -8.66 1.61 -22.42
C GLU A 529 -8.50 2.47 -23.67
N ARG A 530 -8.88 3.76 -23.56
CA ARG A 530 -8.64 4.77 -24.59
C ARG A 530 -8.12 6.04 -23.95
N GLU A 531 -6.87 6.40 -24.30
CA GLU A 531 -6.19 7.52 -23.69
C GLU A 531 -5.93 8.68 -24.65
N VAL A 532 -6.03 9.90 -24.14
CA VAL A 532 -5.66 11.13 -24.84
C VAL A 532 -4.35 11.65 -24.27
N ILE A 533 -3.26 11.35 -24.96
CA ILE A 533 -1.92 11.72 -24.52
C ILE A 533 -1.74 13.22 -24.69
N HIS A 534 -1.53 13.92 -23.59
CA HIS A 534 -1.16 15.32 -23.55
C HIS A 534 0.13 15.50 -22.75
N VAL A 535 1.25 15.74 -23.46
CA VAL A 535 2.53 16.00 -22.82
C VAL A 535 2.85 17.48 -22.90
N PRO A 536 2.70 18.24 -21.81
CA PRO A 536 3.02 19.66 -21.79
C PRO A 536 4.52 19.92 -22.04
N GLY A 537 4.82 20.92 -22.85
CA GLY A 537 6.17 21.48 -22.97
C GLY A 537 7.17 20.72 -23.83
N THR A 538 6.77 19.65 -24.52
CA THR A 538 7.71 18.95 -25.44
C THR A 538 7.97 19.76 -26.69
N ASP A 539 9.25 20.00 -26.99
CA ASP A 539 9.69 20.56 -28.25
C ASP A 539 10.18 19.46 -29.22
N LYS A 540 10.62 19.87 -30.39
CA LYS A 540 11.09 18.96 -31.44
C LYS A 540 12.29 18.09 -31.02
N PHE A 541 13.02 18.49 -29.99
CA PHE A 541 14.31 17.89 -29.56
C PHE A 541 14.20 17.19 -28.21
N ASN A 542 13.12 17.38 -27.46
CA ASN A 542 12.87 16.75 -26.18
C ASN A 542 11.51 16.06 -26.20
N PRO A 543 11.40 14.80 -26.68
CA PRO A 543 10.16 14.04 -26.68
C PRO A 543 9.73 13.73 -25.24
N GLY A 544 8.45 13.77 -24.97
CA GLY A 544 7.91 13.34 -23.70
C GLY A 544 7.62 11.84 -23.73
N PHE A 545 8.06 11.13 -22.70
CA PHE A 545 7.71 9.73 -22.47
C PHE A 545 6.51 9.67 -21.53
N VAL A 546 5.58 8.78 -21.81
CA VAL A 546 4.40 8.51 -20.97
C VAL A 546 4.21 7.00 -20.90
N THR A 547 4.08 6.46 -19.71
CA THR A 547 3.84 5.03 -19.49
C THR A 547 2.37 4.81 -19.14
N PHE A 548 1.74 3.85 -19.79
CA PHE A 548 0.39 3.37 -19.51
C PHE A 548 0.47 1.94 -19.00
N THR A 549 -0.23 1.66 -17.92
CA THR A 549 -0.30 0.31 -17.35
C THR A 549 -1.71 -0.25 -17.54
N LEU A 550 -1.80 -1.42 -18.13
CA LEU A 550 -3.03 -2.21 -18.13
C LEU A 550 -2.94 -3.20 -16.98
N ASP A 551 -3.89 -3.13 -16.08
CA ASP A 551 -3.96 -3.93 -14.86
C ASP A 551 -5.14 -4.88 -14.90
N ASN A 552 -5.11 -5.90 -14.05
CA ASN A 552 -6.21 -6.86 -13.89
C ASN A 552 -6.61 -7.50 -15.21
N MET A 553 -5.62 -7.86 -16.04
CA MET A 553 -5.87 -8.61 -17.26
C MET A 553 -6.33 -10.03 -16.94
N GLY A 554 -6.11 -10.48 -15.72
CA GLY A 554 -6.23 -11.85 -15.26
C GLY A 554 -4.91 -12.59 -15.39
N GLU A 555 -4.73 -13.64 -14.60
CA GLU A 555 -3.57 -14.51 -14.73
C GLU A 555 -3.62 -15.27 -16.05
N GLY A 556 -2.46 -15.48 -16.68
CA GLY A 556 -2.32 -16.26 -17.89
C GLY A 556 -1.81 -15.49 -19.10
N ALA A 557 -1.95 -16.10 -20.26
CA ALA A 557 -1.44 -15.54 -21.50
C ALA A 557 -2.49 -14.65 -22.17
N HIS A 558 -2.07 -13.43 -22.50
CA HIS A 558 -2.92 -12.39 -23.10
C HIS A 558 -2.28 -11.83 -24.37
N ASN A 559 -3.09 -11.61 -25.40
CA ASN A 559 -2.68 -10.79 -26.54
C ASN A 559 -2.97 -9.32 -26.25
N VAL A 560 -1.93 -8.54 -26.05
CA VAL A 560 -2.03 -7.11 -25.80
C VAL A 560 -1.69 -6.32 -27.05
N GLU A 561 -2.50 -5.31 -27.36
CA GLU A 561 -2.35 -4.48 -28.57
C GLU A 561 -2.52 -3.00 -28.24
N LEU A 562 -1.61 -2.18 -28.78
CA LEU A 562 -1.71 -0.73 -28.81
C LEU A 562 -2.05 -0.27 -30.22
N VAL A 563 -3.13 0.51 -30.36
CA VAL A 563 -3.57 1.09 -31.64
C VAL A 563 -3.45 2.60 -31.59
N THR A 564 -2.69 3.17 -32.52
CA THR A 564 -2.60 4.63 -32.65
C THR A 564 -3.83 5.19 -33.35
N ARG A 565 -4.52 6.15 -32.72
CA ARG A 565 -5.62 6.90 -33.32
C ARG A 565 -5.20 8.31 -33.76
N SER A 566 -3.93 8.61 -33.58
CA SER A 566 -3.29 9.86 -34.02
C SER A 566 -1.91 9.57 -34.62
N ARG A 567 -1.51 10.34 -35.63
CA ARG A 567 -0.19 10.20 -36.26
C ARG A 567 0.94 10.68 -35.33
N ASN A 568 2.12 10.13 -35.48
CA ASN A 568 3.36 10.48 -34.76
C ASN A 568 3.29 10.19 -33.24
N ILE A 569 2.63 9.11 -32.89
CA ILE A 569 2.73 8.46 -31.60
C ILE A 569 3.72 7.30 -31.79
N ALA A 570 4.64 7.15 -30.87
CA ALA A 570 5.67 6.13 -30.96
C ALA A 570 5.69 5.23 -29.73
N LEU A 571 6.04 3.98 -29.93
CA LEU A 571 6.39 3.04 -28.89
C LEU A 571 7.88 3.14 -28.57
N ASP A 572 8.24 3.18 -27.30
CA ASP A 572 9.59 3.07 -26.79
C ASP A 572 9.88 1.63 -26.34
N ARG A 573 9.09 1.11 -25.41
CA ARG A 573 9.21 -0.26 -24.88
C ARG A 573 7.88 -0.79 -24.35
N ILE A 574 7.85 -2.10 -24.14
CA ILE A 574 6.78 -2.79 -23.41
C ILE A 574 7.40 -3.55 -22.25
N GLU A 575 6.74 -3.52 -21.11
CA GLU A 575 7.14 -4.23 -19.89
C GLU A 575 5.97 -5.09 -19.43
N VAL A 576 6.22 -6.31 -18.98
CA VAL A 576 5.20 -7.21 -18.43
C VAL A 576 5.63 -7.69 -17.05
N ASP A 577 4.70 -7.75 -16.14
CA ASP A 577 4.86 -8.44 -14.86
C ASP A 577 4.70 -9.94 -15.12
N GLY A 578 5.79 -10.56 -15.55
CA GLY A 578 5.80 -11.93 -16.03
C GLY A 578 6.74 -12.15 -17.21
N SER A 579 6.27 -12.77 -18.29
CA SER A 579 7.11 -13.11 -19.44
C SER A 579 6.45 -12.77 -20.78
N PHE A 580 7.27 -12.46 -21.81
CA PHE A 580 6.82 -12.35 -23.19
C PHE A 580 6.87 -13.73 -23.86
N LEU A 581 5.79 -14.08 -24.52
CA LEU A 581 5.69 -15.31 -25.29
C LEU A 581 6.03 -15.05 -26.78
N SER A 582 6.26 -16.13 -27.54
CA SER A 582 6.49 -16.00 -28.99
C SER A 582 5.18 -15.65 -29.71
N ASN A 583 5.22 -14.80 -30.73
CA ASN A 583 4.06 -14.45 -31.56
C ASN A 583 3.47 -15.62 -32.36
N ASP A 584 4.17 -16.76 -32.42
CA ASP A 584 3.70 -18.00 -33.07
C ASP A 584 2.81 -18.86 -32.14
N VAL A 585 2.52 -18.38 -30.93
CA VAL A 585 1.68 -19.10 -29.96
C VAL A 585 0.22 -18.98 -30.35
N VAL A 586 -0.42 -20.12 -30.56
CA VAL A 586 -1.87 -20.25 -30.76
C VAL A 586 -2.51 -20.68 -29.44
N PHE A 587 -3.45 -19.88 -28.97
CA PHE A 587 -4.24 -20.21 -27.79
C PHE A 587 -5.45 -21.06 -28.18
N SER A 588 -5.72 -22.06 -27.37
CA SER A 588 -6.94 -22.88 -27.47
C SER A 588 -7.51 -23.10 -26.07
N GLU A 589 -8.81 -23.02 -25.96
CA GLU A 589 -9.52 -23.28 -24.71
C GLU A 589 -10.18 -24.64 -24.76
N ARG A 590 -10.20 -25.35 -23.64
CA ARG A 590 -11.01 -26.53 -23.40
C ARG A 590 -11.81 -26.38 -22.13
N THR A 591 -13.08 -26.71 -22.16
CA THR A 591 -13.97 -26.64 -21.00
C THR A 591 -14.29 -28.04 -20.50
N GLN A 592 -14.22 -28.25 -19.20
CA GLN A 592 -14.66 -29.45 -18.49
C GLN A 592 -15.85 -29.06 -17.59
N LEU A 593 -16.90 -29.86 -17.60
CA LEU A 593 -18.04 -29.72 -16.72
C LEU A 593 -18.12 -30.93 -15.80
N ASP A 594 -18.03 -30.73 -14.53
CA ASP A 594 -18.14 -31.76 -13.51
C ASP A 594 -19.39 -31.53 -12.66
N GLU A 595 -20.06 -32.59 -12.28
CA GLU A 595 -21.22 -32.56 -11.41
C GLU A 595 -20.97 -33.44 -10.17
N GLY A 596 -21.38 -32.99 -9.02
CA GLY A 596 -21.25 -33.70 -7.76
C GLY A 596 -22.43 -33.56 -6.84
N LEU A 597 -22.43 -34.34 -5.78
CA LEU A 597 -23.42 -34.25 -4.71
C LEU A 597 -22.68 -34.27 -3.38
N MET A 598 -22.60 -33.11 -2.71
CA MET A 598 -22.04 -32.99 -1.37
C MET A 598 -23.03 -33.57 -0.37
N GLY A 599 -22.57 -34.53 0.43
CA GLY A 599 -23.37 -35.14 1.49
C GLY A 599 -23.65 -34.19 2.66
N PRO A 600 -24.38 -34.64 3.70
CA PRO A 600 -24.54 -33.85 4.91
C PRO A 600 -23.19 -33.65 5.61
N SER A 601 -22.76 -32.41 5.73
CA SER A 601 -21.48 -32.04 6.33
C SER A 601 -21.59 -30.83 7.25
N ALA A 602 -20.66 -30.76 8.20
CA ALA A 602 -20.39 -29.60 9.01
C ALA A 602 -18.87 -29.52 9.26
N GLU A 603 -18.28 -28.34 9.24
CA GLU A 603 -16.87 -28.12 9.48
C GLU A 603 -15.94 -28.91 8.52
N ASN A 604 -16.25 -28.97 7.21
CA ASN A 604 -15.45 -29.61 6.16
C ASN A 604 -15.21 -31.12 6.36
N LEU A 605 -16.11 -31.83 6.98
CA LEU A 605 -15.98 -33.29 7.19
C LEU A 605 -16.24 -34.13 5.93
N GLU A 606 -17.02 -33.60 4.98
CA GLU A 606 -17.28 -34.23 3.70
C GLU A 606 -16.43 -33.57 2.62
N VAL A 607 -15.69 -34.38 1.85
CA VAL A 607 -14.76 -33.93 0.82
C VAL A 607 -15.02 -34.71 -0.46
N GLN A 608 -15.09 -34.02 -1.59
CA GLN A 608 -15.10 -34.60 -2.92
C GLN A 608 -13.92 -34.10 -3.74
N GLU A 609 -13.24 -35.02 -4.42
CA GLU A 609 -12.10 -34.71 -5.29
C GLU A 609 -12.42 -35.19 -6.71
N LEU A 610 -12.28 -34.26 -7.67
CA LEU A 610 -12.57 -34.49 -9.10
C LEU A 610 -11.30 -34.25 -9.90
N PRO A 611 -10.88 -35.17 -10.78
CA PRO A 611 -9.61 -35.02 -11.48
C PRO A 611 -9.68 -33.96 -12.58
N LEU A 612 -8.64 -33.14 -12.68
CA LEU A 612 -8.42 -32.17 -13.74
C LEU A 612 -7.06 -32.48 -14.41
N GLU A 613 -7.07 -32.86 -15.64
CA GLU A 613 -5.84 -33.16 -16.40
C GLU A 613 -5.23 -31.90 -16.97
N ILE A 614 -4.04 -31.53 -16.49
CA ILE A 614 -3.25 -30.41 -16.98
C ILE A 614 -2.13 -30.94 -17.88
N GLN A 615 -2.09 -30.42 -19.11
CA GLN A 615 -1.14 -30.83 -20.15
C GLN A 615 0.05 -29.87 -20.21
N PRO A 616 1.22 -30.31 -20.70
CA PRO A 616 2.30 -29.39 -21.04
C PRO A 616 1.79 -28.37 -22.07
N GLY A 617 1.94 -27.07 -21.74
CA GLY A 617 1.44 -25.99 -22.58
C GLY A 617 0.13 -25.35 -22.08
N ASP A 618 -0.50 -25.92 -21.05
CA ASP A 618 -1.61 -25.23 -20.38
C ASP A 618 -1.06 -24.07 -19.54
N THR A 619 -1.66 -22.90 -19.73
CA THR A 619 -1.16 -21.64 -19.15
C THR A 619 -2.11 -21.04 -18.13
N LYS A 620 -3.39 -21.40 -18.19
CA LYS A 620 -4.42 -20.86 -17.29
C LYS A 620 -5.51 -21.88 -16.99
N ILE A 621 -5.96 -21.89 -15.76
CA ILE A 621 -7.15 -22.61 -15.29
C ILE A 621 -8.10 -21.58 -14.67
N GLU A 622 -9.34 -21.57 -15.11
CA GLU A 622 -10.44 -20.85 -14.47
C GLU A 622 -11.55 -21.85 -14.15
N SER A 623 -11.92 -21.96 -12.88
CA SER A 623 -12.93 -22.89 -12.42
C SER A 623 -13.98 -22.18 -11.59
N THR A 624 -15.25 -22.48 -11.85
CA THR A 624 -16.40 -21.91 -11.13
C THR A 624 -17.21 -23.04 -10.52
N LEU A 625 -17.30 -23.06 -9.20
CA LEU A 625 -18.15 -23.97 -8.44
C LEU A 625 -19.49 -23.29 -8.14
N SER A 626 -20.61 -23.92 -8.48
CA SER A 626 -21.96 -23.40 -8.27
C SER A 626 -22.87 -24.45 -7.65
N TRP A 627 -23.82 -24.02 -6.82
CA TRP A 627 -24.85 -24.91 -6.21
C TRP A 627 -26.18 -24.17 -5.98
N ASP A 628 -27.29 -24.90 -5.95
CA ASP A 628 -28.65 -24.33 -5.86
C ASP A 628 -29.30 -24.46 -4.47
N ALA A 629 -28.55 -24.79 -3.44
CA ALA A 629 -29.08 -25.04 -2.09
C ALA A 629 -28.58 -23.99 -1.07
N VAL A 630 -29.21 -23.95 0.09
CA VAL A 630 -28.68 -23.22 1.25
C VAL A 630 -27.56 -24.08 1.85
N ALA A 631 -26.35 -23.87 1.34
CA ALA A 631 -25.15 -24.58 1.73
C ALA A 631 -23.97 -23.61 1.64
N ASP A 632 -22.86 -23.99 2.26
CA ASP A 632 -21.57 -23.33 2.18
C ASP A 632 -20.55 -24.39 1.75
N LEU A 633 -20.04 -24.23 0.53
CA LEU A 633 -19.08 -25.15 -0.08
C LEU A 633 -17.80 -24.38 -0.38
N ASP A 634 -16.69 -24.88 0.14
CA ASP A 634 -15.36 -24.35 -0.13
C ASP A 634 -14.72 -25.10 -1.31
N PHE A 635 -13.90 -24.38 -2.10
CA PHE A 635 -13.33 -24.87 -3.34
C PHE A 635 -11.81 -24.71 -3.38
N TYR A 636 -11.12 -25.80 -3.74
CA TYR A 636 -9.65 -25.85 -3.74
C TYR A 636 -9.14 -26.54 -5.00
N LEU A 637 -7.96 -26.12 -5.47
CA LEU A 637 -7.18 -26.80 -6.48
C LEU A 637 -5.93 -27.41 -5.82
N VAL A 638 -5.73 -28.72 -6.02
CA VAL A 638 -4.59 -29.45 -5.45
C VAL A 638 -3.74 -29.97 -6.60
N ASP A 639 -2.43 -29.76 -6.54
CA ASP A 639 -1.47 -30.18 -7.55
C ASP A 639 -1.19 -31.69 -7.53
N PRO A 640 -0.46 -32.24 -8.52
CA PRO A 640 -0.11 -33.68 -8.54
C PRO A 640 0.77 -34.15 -7.38
N ASN A 641 1.40 -33.24 -6.63
CA ASN A 641 2.22 -33.54 -5.45
C ASN A 641 1.38 -33.55 -4.17
N GLY A 642 0.11 -33.13 -4.24
CA GLY A 642 -0.81 -33.03 -3.11
C GLY A 642 -0.77 -31.69 -2.39
N GLU A 643 -0.13 -30.68 -2.99
CA GLU A 643 -0.11 -29.30 -2.46
C GLU A 643 -1.34 -28.54 -2.94
N GLU A 644 -1.96 -27.77 -2.05
CA GLU A 644 -3.03 -26.83 -2.38
C GLU A 644 -2.41 -25.62 -3.06
N VAL A 645 -2.79 -25.38 -4.31
CA VAL A 645 -2.19 -24.33 -5.14
C VAL A 645 -3.13 -23.16 -5.43
N ALA A 646 -4.43 -23.34 -5.20
CA ALA A 646 -5.43 -22.27 -5.22
C ALA A 646 -6.62 -22.66 -4.36
N SER A 647 -7.27 -21.66 -3.74
CA SER A 647 -8.48 -21.86 -2.94
C SER A 647 -9.46 -20.69 -3.07
N SER A 648 -10.74 -21.02 -2.95
CA SER A 648 -11.83 -20.07 -2.75
C SER A 648 -12.71 -20.65 -1.64
N ALA A 649 -12.65 -20.02 -0.47
CA ALA A 649 -13.35 -20.46 0.74
C ALA A 649 -14.05 -19.25 1.36
N SER A 650 -15.25 -18.95 0.85
CA SER A 650 -16.02 -17.79 1.22
C SER A 650 -17.51 -18.12 1.32
N LEU A 651 -18.34 -17.19 1.76
CA LEU A 651 -19.80 -17.33 1.72
C LEU A 651 -20.40 -17.01 0.35
N ALA A 652 -19.56 -16.89 -0.70
CA ALA A 652 -20.05 -16.60 -2.04
C ALA A 652 -20.59 -17.86 -2.73
N ASN A 653 -21.50 -17.67 -3.64
CA ASN A 653 -21.97 -18.64 -4.59
C ASN A 653 -22.29 -17.89 -5.89
N PRO A 654 -21.52 -18.14 -6.97
CA PRO A 654 -20.48 -19.17 -7.12
C PRO A 654 -19.16 -18.84 -6.41
N GLU A 655 -18.38 -19.90 -6.10
CA GLU A 655 -16.97 -19.82 -5.76
C GLU A 655 -16.13 -19.90 -7.04
N VAL A 656 -15.08 -19.08 -7.16
CA VAL A 656 -14.26 -18.98 -8.38
C VAL A 656 -12.79 -19.15 -8.04
N LEU A 657 -12.09 -19.99 -8.82
CA LEU A 657 -10.64 -20.18 -8.79
C LEU A 657 -10.03 -19.72 -10.12
N ALA A 658 -8.89 -19.04 -10.03
CA ALA A 658 -8.01 -18.80 -11.16
C ALA A 658 -6.59 -19.22 -10.79
N PHE A 659 -5.88 -19.92 -11.67
CA PHE A 659 -4.55 -20.44 -11.39
C PHE A 659 -3.73 -20.66 -12.66
N GLU A 660 -2.43 -20.36 -12.59
CA GLU A 660 -1.45 -20.69 -13.64
C GLU A 660 -0.72 -22.00 -13.28
N PRO A 661 -0.94 -23.10 -14.01
CA PRO A 661 -0.33 -24.37 -13.68
C PRO A 661 1.19 -24.36 -13.99
N LYS A 662 2.00 -24.63 -12.96
CA LYS A 662 3.46 -24.76 -13.11
C LYS A 662 3.91 -26.21 -13.35
N VAL A 663 3.04 -27.16 -13.11
CA VAL A 663 3.31 -28.59 -13.22
C VAL A 663 2.18 -29.27 -14.01
N ALA A 664 2.52 -29.99 -15.06
CA ALA A 664 1.56 -30.81 -15.79
C ALA A 664 1.28 -32.11 -15.02
N GLY A 665 0.08 -32.66 -15.21
CA GLY A 665 -0.38 -33.89 -14.56
C GLY A 665 -1.80 -33.79 -14.03
N THR A 666 -2.25 -34.80 -13.32
CA THR A 666 -3.59 -34.85 -12.75
C THR A 666 -3.65 -33.97 -11.49
N HIS A 667 -4.27 -32.80 -11.58
CA HIS A 667 -4.67 -32.00 -10.46
C HIS A 667 -6.00 -32.49 -9.90
N GLN A 668 -6.37 -32.05 -8.70
CA GLN A 668 -7.65 -32.37 -8.07
C GLN A 668 -8.44 -31.10 -7.79
N LEU A 669 -9.63 -30.99 -8.35
CA LEU A 669 -10.63 -30.02 -7.92
C LEU A 669 -11.28 -30.57 -6.64
N ARG A 670 -10.96 -29.99 -5.51
CA ARG A 670 -11.46 -30.44 -4.20
C ARG A 670 -12.59 -29.53 -3.74
N VAL A 671 -13.74 -30.12 -3.49
CA VAL A 671 -14.89 -29.42 -2.88
C VAL A 671 -15.10 -29.95 -1.47
N THR A 672 -15.20 -29.06 -0.50
CA THR A 672 -15.50 -29.42 0.89
C THR A 672 -16.82 -28.79 1.35
N GLY A 673 -17.61 -29.52 2.10
CA GLY A 673 -18.86 -29.01 2.68
C GLY A 673 -18.60 -28.40 4.04
N PHE A 674 -18.45 -27.06 4.11
CA PHE A 674 -18.40 -26.38 5.41
C PHE A 674 -19.76 -26.52 6.13
N ILE A 675 -20.87 -26.27 5.41
CA ILE A 675 -22.25 -26.62 5.84
C ILE A 675 -23.00 -27.13 4.60
N SER A 676 -23.40 -28.40 4.59
CA SER A 676 -24.17 -28.97 3.49
C SER A 676 -25.20 -30.01 3.94
N VAL A 677 -26.25 -30.20 3.14
CA VAL A 677 -27.30 -31.20 3.33
C VAL A 677 -27.67 -31.79 1.99
N ALA A 678 -26.97 -32.79 1.52
CA ALA A 678 -27.20 -33.40 0.20
C ALA A 678 -27.32 -32.34 -0.92
N THR A 679 -26.26 -31.54 -1.09
CA THR A 679 -26.21 -30.37 -1.98
C THR A 679 -25.64 -30.76 -3.34
N PRO A 680 -26.42 -30.76 -4.44
CA PRO A 680 -25.87 -30.87 -5.78
C PRO A 680 -25.03 -29.65 -6.11
N PHE A 681 -23.90 -29.87 -6.76
CA PHE A 681 -23.03 -28.79 -7.26
C PHE A 681 -22.55 -29.07 -8.68
N THR A 682 -22.14 -28.05 -9.38
CA THR A 682 -21.47 -28.09 -10.69
C THR A 682 -20.18 -27.31 -10.65
N ILE A 683 -19.15 -27.81 -11.34
CA ILE A 683 -17.91 -27.11 -11.58
C ILE A 683 -17.74 -26.95 -13.08
N GLU A 684 -17.65 -25.73 -13.55
CA GLU A 684 -17.24 -25.40 -14.91
C GLU A 684 -15.79 -24.94 -14.90
N THR A 685 -14.92 -25.69 -15.57
CA THR A 685 -13.49 -25.39 -15.63
C THR A 685 -13.10 -25.11 -17.08
N THR A 686 -12.51 -23.94 -17.32
CA THR A 686 -11.86 -23.58 -18.59
C THR A 686 -10.36 -23.65 -18.42
N VAL A 687 -9.69 -24.37 -19.29
CA VAL A 687 -8.22 -24.45 -19.35
C VAL A 687 -7.76 -23.87 -20.66
N THR A 688 -6.93 -22.83 -20.58
CA THR A 688 -6.29 -22.21 -21.74
C THR A 688 -4.93 -22.84 -21.99
N SER A 689 -4.70 -23.30 -23.20
CA SER A 689 -3.43 -23.89 -23.63
C SER A 689 -2.74 -23.00 -24.64
N ALA A 690 -1.43 -22.83 -24.52
CA ALA A 690 -0.57 -22.16 -25.48
C ALA A 690 0.24 -23.23 -26.25
N SER A 691 0.18 -23.23 -27.57
CA SER A 691 0.98 -24.13 -28.42
C SER A 691 1.68 -23.33 -29.51
N ASN A 692 2.94 -23.67 -29.79
CA ASN A 692 3.62 -23.16 -30.97
C ASN A 692 3.05 -23.85 -32.20
N ASN A 693 2.75 -23.11 -33.27
CA ASN A 693 2.36 -23.65 -34.58
C ASN A 693 3.47 -24.45 -35.20
#